data_442cbd0af11ae84811c2ef0acfab560b
#
_entry.id   442cbd0af11ae84811c2ef0acfab560b
#
_cell.length_a   1.000
_cell.length_b   1.000
_cell.length_c   1.000
_cell.angle_alpha   90.00
_cell.angle_beta   90.00
_cell.angle_gamma   90.00
#
_symmetry.space_group_name_H-M   'P 1'
#
loop_
_entity.id
_entity.type
_entity.pdbx_description
1 polymer ?
#
loop_
_entity_poly.entity_id
_entity_poly.type
_entity_poly.pdbx_seq_one_letter_code
_entity_poly.pdbx_strand_id
1 'polypeptide(L)'
;MENPSPSLFQKHQPVLFDGGIATELYERGFYINRPFEELNLTNPGDVLAVHRAYLEAGAQFITTNTFSLPKHQLKKFDIDGKQAELLEAALRVAGQAIQEATDKNPSAAKRPSVALALGPTGALIEPLGPMSLDEVQQEYRDLGRIARSAREKFGLHFSTYILETFGEPRELDAAIAGLRDSDPEQPILASMTVSSHQTELLKEFVSRFGADSRIQAVGLNCSDGPQDLLKTVQIIGKELTHPLIVQPNSGLPRQINGRYFYMTSPDYLAKYARRFIDAGADGVGGCCGTGPLHIEAIARSLSFLTARAQSAAPLSGADSQDPSETSHEIEISSPIQNAVQAAHDRNHSVILSLLAKKKRVLSVELMAPKGTELQSFEKAVAQVEAAGIPLVNVPDGARASTRVGSLHLATWLNHRADAKTRVLPHFTPRDRNLIALQADLLGASIHGVSDLLLITGDPPKLGNNKSATAVYDIDSIGLTYLVHSLNQGRTVGGEDLGSRTGFSIGVASNPTAPNLELEASRWKFKVQSGADYAVTQPIFDPDTFFQWMDRIGTHHRPHLVGIWPFLSLRNAEFMANEVPGVHVPTWALEKMARFSNSPEDARKMGVEIARTVMEKLEDACEGFVVSAPLGRVELALEVCEGFSSPEGKV
;
A
#
# COMPACT_ATOMS: atom_id res chain seq x y z
N MET A 1 -47.21 14.19 2.01
CA MET A 1 -46.19 13.91 0.98
C MET A 1 -45.30 15.15 0.91
N GLU A 2 -44.22 15.13 1.62
CA GLU A 2 -43.21 16.21 1.57
C GLU A 2 -42.54 16.15 0.20
N ASN A 3 -42.49 17.30 -0.48
CA ASN A 3 -41.73 17.44 -1.71
C ASN A 3 -40.28 17.01 -1.43
N PRO A 4 -39.67 16.14 -2.26
CA PRO A 4 -38.24 15.82 -2.09
C PRO A 4 -37.44 17.12 -2.17
N SER A 5 -36.65 17.39 -1.14
CA SER A 5 -35.71 18.50 -1.17
C SER A 5 -34.92 18.48 -2.48
N PRO A 6 -34.72 19.63 -3.16
CA PRO A 6 -34.01 19.67 -4.41
C PRO A 6 -32.59 19.07 -4.19
N SER A 7 -32.20 18.16 -5.08
CA SER A 7 -30.88 17.50 -5.02
C SER A 7 -29.80 18.58 -4.89
N LEU A 8 -28.92 18.45 -3.89
CA LEU A 8 -27.83 19.38 -3.61
C LEU A 8 -26.90 19.54 -4.81
N PHE A 9 -26.69 18.43 -5.54
CA PHE A 9 -25.93 18.38 -6.78
C PHE A 9 -26.87 17.95 -7.91
N GLN A 10 -26.86 18.70 -9.00
CA GLN A 10 -27.67 18.41 -10.18
C GLN A 10 -26.81 18.37 -11.42
N LYS A 11 -27.04 17.39 -12.30
CA LYS A 11 -26.38 17.32 -13.59
C LYS A 11 -26.67 18.56 -14.42
N HIS A 12 -25.65 19.04 -15.10
CA HIS A 12 -25.69 20.24 -15.96
C HIS A 12 -26.00 21.56 -15.26
N GLN A 13 -25.88 21.60 -13.91
CA GLN A 13 -25.92 22.83 -13.13
C GLN A 13 -24.61 23.00 -12.36
N PRO A 14 -23.56 23.53 -13.01
CA PRO A 14 -22.23 23.59 -12.41
C PRO A 14 -22.21 24.32 -11.07
N VAL A 15 -21.55 23.70 -10.08
CA VAL A 15 -21.28 24.32 -8.78
C VAL A 15 -19.80 24.63 -8.62
N LEU A 16 -19.49 25.69 -7.88
CA LEU A 16 -18.10 26.11 -7.62
C LEU A 16 -17.75 25.82 -6.16
N PHE A 17 -16.76 24.95 -5.98
CA PHE A 17 -16.12 24.71 -4.70
C PHE A 17 -14.96 25.67 -4.47
N ASP A 18 -14.48 25.74 -3.24
CA ASP A 18 -13.28 26.45 -2.85
C ASP A 18 -11.99 25.75 -3.34
N GLY A 19 -10.84 26.17 -2.81
CA GLY A 19 -9.52 25.62 -3.10
C GLY A 19 -8.84 25.01 -1.88
N GLY A 20 -7.51 24.92 -1.91
CA GLY A 20 -6.71 24.25 -0.89
C GLY A 20 -6.56 25.06 0.40
N ILE A 21 -7.27 24.69 1.46
CA ILE A 21 -7.19 25.36 2.79
C ILE A 21 -5.79 25.21 3.37
N ALA A 22 -5.23 24.00 3.38
CA ALA A 22 -3.92 23.75 3.96
C ALA A 22 -2.82 24.56 3.28
N THR A 23 -2.86 24.72 1.96
CA THR A 23 -1.87 25.54 1.22
C THR A 23 -2.04 27.03 1.50
N GLU A 24 -3.25 27.54 1.65
CA GLU A 24 -3.51 28.92 2.04
C GLU A 24 -3.02 29.22 3.47
N LEU A 25 -3.24 28.30 4.41
CA LEU A 25 -2.73 28.43 5.78
C LEU A 25 -1.20 28.36 5.82
N TYR A 26 -0.61 27.50 4.97
CA TYR A 26 0.84 27.42 4.81
C TYR A 26 1.44 28.75 4.30
N GLU A 27 0.84 29.37 3.30
CA GLU A 27 1.27 30.69 2.79
C GLU A 27 1.14 31.81 3.84
N ARG A 28 0.21 31.67 4.79
CA ARG A 28 0.05 32.57 5.94
C ARG A 28 1.06 32.33 7.06
N GLY A 29 2.00 31.38 6.89
CA GLY A 29 3.11 31.12 7.81
C GLY A 29 2.88 30.00 8.81
N PHE A 30 1.82 29.19 8.64
CA PHE A 30 1.60 27.99 9.45
C PHE A 30 2.31 26.80 8.78
N TYR A 31 3.27 26.21 9.48
CA TYR A 31 4.12 25.17 8.90
C TYR A 31 3.57 23.76 9.13
N ILE A 32 3.95 22.80 8.25
CA ILE A 32 3.45 21.41 8.18
C ILE A 32 3.89 20.47 9.33
N ASN A 33 4.59 20.97 10.33
CA ASN A 33 5.03 20.18 11.49
C ASN A 33 3.92 19.98 12.56
N ARG A 34 2.70 20.41 12.28
CA ARG A 34 1.50 20.25 13.11
C ARG A 34 0.27 20.05 12.21
N PRO A 35 -0.81 19.41 12.70
CA PRO A 35 -2.03 19.29 11.93
C PRO A 35 -2.70 20.66 11.78
N PHE A 36 -3.11 21.00 10.56
CA PHE A 36 -3.79 22.26 10.29
C PHE A 36 -5.16 22.36 10.98
N GLU A 37 -5.78 21.23 11.29
CA GLU A 37 -7.04 21.14 12.04
C GLU A 37 -6.97 21.79 13.42
N GLU A 38 -5.80 21.76 14.07
CA GLU A 38 -5.59 22.40 15.37
C GLU A 38 -5.76 23.92 15.30
N LEU A 39 -5.58 24.53 14.12
CA LEU A 39 -5.78 25.96 13.91
C LEU A 39 -7.25 26.38 14.08
N ASN A 40 -8.20 25.46 13.94
CA ASN A 40 -9.60 25.74 14.26
C ASN A 40 -9.80 26.16 15.74
N LEU A 41 -8.93 25.66 16.63
CA LEU A 41 -8.93 25.99 18.06
C LEU A 41 -7.95 27.11 18.41
N THR A 42 -6.74 27.04 17.85
CA THR A 42 -5.65 27.94 18.26
C THR A 42 -5.62 29.26 17.47
N ASN A 43 -6.03 29.25 16.22
CA ASN A 43 -5.99 30.38 15.30
C ASN A 43 -7.27 30.46 14.43
N PRO A 44 -8.48 30.44 15.03
CA PRO A 44 -9.74 30.38 14.26
C PRO A 44 -9.92 31.61 13.34
N GLY A 45 -9.33 32.77 13.68
CA GLY A 45 -9.37 33.96 12.85
C GLY A 45 -8.67 33.83 11.50
N ASP A 46 -7.57 33.06 11.44
CA ASP A 46 -6.85 32.82 10.19
C ASP A 46 -7.62 31.84 9.30
N VAL A 47 -8.21 30.78 9.88
CA VAL A 47 -9.09 29.83 9.15
C VAL A 47 -10.33 30.58 8.63
N LEU A 48 -10.94 31.43 9.44
CA LEU A 48 -12.07 32.28 9.03
C LEU A 48 -11.69 33.21 7.87
N ALA A 49 -10.50 33.78 7.89
CA ALA A 49 -10.02 34.64 6.81
C ALA A 49 -9.82 33.89 5.49
N VAL A 50 -9.41 32.62 5.54
CA VAL A 50 -9.33 31.74 4.34
C VAL A 50 -10.72 31.49 3.78
N HIS A 51 -11.70 31.09 4.61
CA HIS A 51 -13.07 30.85 4.15
C HIS A 51 -13.71 32.13 3.54
N ARG A 52 -13.51 33.30 4.18
CA ARG A 52 -13.98 34.58 3.64
C ARG A 52 -13.40 34.86 2.26
N ALA A 53 -12.09 34.66 2.08
CA ALA A 53 -11.42 34.90 0.80
C ALA A 53 -11.99 34.03 -0.32
N TYR A 54 -12.28 32.74 -0.05
CA TYR A 54 -12.92 31.86 -1.03
C TYR A 54 -14.38 32.27 -1.34
N LEU A 55 -15.15 32.67 -0.34
CA LEU A 55 -16.52 33.16 -0.53
C LEU A 55 -16.53 34.47 -1.36
N GLU A 56 -15.62 35.39 -1.09
CA GLU A 56 -15.44 36.63 -1.84
C GLU A 56 -14.97 36.36 -3.28
N ALA A 57 -14.20 35.29 -3.52
CA ALA A 57 -13.81 34.79 -4.84
C ALA A 57 -14.97 34.10 -5.60
N GLY A 58 -16.12 33.89 -4.97
CA GLY A 58 -17.33 33.34 -5.61
C GLY A 58 -17.57 31.86 -5.39
N ALA A 59 -16.88 31.20 -4.46
CA ALA A 59 -17.15 29.84 -4.08
C ALA A 59 -18.59 29.70 -3.55
N GLN A 60 -19.31 28.66 -4.03
CA GLN A 60 -20.65 28.30 -3.57
C GLN A 60 -20.60 27.24 -2.46
N PHE A 61 -19.54 26.45 -2.43
CA PHE A 61 -19.22 25.52 -1.34
C PHE A 61 -17.85 25.86 -0.77
N ILE A 62 -17.78 25.94 0.55
CA ILE A 62 -16.52 25.96 1.28
C ILE A 62 -16.36 24.65 2.04
N THR A 63 -15.15 24.07 2.02
CA THR A 63 -14.80 22.87 2.77
C THR A 63 -14.35 23.24 4.18
N THR A 64 -14.62 22.43 5.18
CA THR A 64 -14.09 22.64 6.53
C THR A 64 -12.61 22.28 6.63
N ASN A 65 -11.87 22.86 7.56
CA ASN A 65 -10.49 22.48 7.84
C ASN A 65 -10.46 21.25 8.75
N THR A 66 -10.81 20.07 8.18
CA THR A 66 -11.03 18.80 8.90
C THR A 66 -10.53 17.56 8.17
N PHE A 67 -9.68 17.72 7.17
CA PHE A 67 -9.17 16.65 6.33
C PHE A 67 -8.50 15.50 7.12
N SER A 68 -7.64 15.84 8.10
CA SER A 68 -6.87 14.86 8.88
C SER A 68 -7.55 14.46 10.20
N LEU A 69 -8.86 14.59 10.32
CA LEU A 69 -9.61 14.21 11.53
C LEU A 69 -9.62 12.70 11.85
N PRO A 70 -9.42 11.74 10.90
CA PRO A 70 -9.30 10.35 11.29
C PRO A 70 -8.24 10.16 12.40
N LYS A 71 -8.56 9.34 13.43
CA LYS A 71 -7.72 9.13 14.63
C LYS A 71 -6.29 8.74 14.30
N HIS A 72 -6.12 7.88 13.29
CA HIS A 72 -4.81 7.44 12.87
C HIS A 72 -3.93 8.60 12.39
N GLN A 73 -4.51 9.62 11.73
CA GLN A 73 -3.81 10.84 11.34
C GLN A 73 -3.45 11.69 12.56
N LEU A 74 -4.41 11.95 13.44
CA LEU A 74 -4.23 12.79 14.63
C LEU A 74 -3.28 12.17 15.67
N LYS A 75 -3.22 10.83 15.74
CA LYS A 75 -2.33 10.09 16.63
C LYS A 75 -0.84 10.38 16.36
N LYS A 76 -0.48 10.75 15.14
CA LYS A 76 0.89 11.16 14.79
C LYS A 76 1.34 12.41 15.56
N PHE A 77 0.37 13.17 16.11
CA PHE A 77 0.57 14.42 16.82
C PHE A 77 0.06 14.37 18.28
N ASP A 78 -0.31 13.18 18.78
CA ASP A 78 -0.84 12.95 20.15
C ASP A 78 -2.12 13.77 20.46
N ILE A 79 -2.98 14.02 19.47
CA ILE A 79 -4.25 14.78 19.61
C ILE A 79 -5.49 14.02 19.13
N ASP A 80 -5.41 12.71 18.98
CA ASP A 80 -6.51 11.85 18.54
C ASP A 80 -7.74 11.86 19.49
N GLY A 81 -7.56 12.23 20.76
CA GLY A 81 -8.66 12.47 21.71
C GLY A 81 -9.48 13.74 21.46
N LYS A 82 -9.05 14.64 20.55
CA LYS A 82 -9.69 15.96 20.32
C LYS A 82 -10.59 16.01 19.08
N GLN A 83 -10.92 14.87 18.46
CA GLN A 83 -11.72 14.86 17.22
C GLN A 83 -13.00 15.69 17.30
N ALA A 84 -13.77 15.54 18.39
CA ALA A 84 -15.02 16.28 18.56
C ALA A 84 -14.79 17.78 18.67
N GLU A 85 -13.84 18.21 19.49
CA GLU A 85 -13.51 19.64 19.67
C GLU A 85 -13.05 20.28 18.35
N LEU A 86 -12.20 19.58 17.58
CA LEU A 86 -11.67 20.07 16.31
C LEU A 86 -12.77 20.19 15.26
N LEU A 87 -13.66 19.18 15.16
CA LEU A 87 -14.78 19.20 14.22
C LEU A 87 -15.78 20.30 14.55
N GLU A 88 -16.18 20.44 15.81
CA GLU A 88 -17.10 21.48 16.26
C GLU A 88 -16.53 22.89 16.01
N ALA A 89 -15.25 23.11 16.31
CA ALA A 89 -14.58 24.38 16.04
C ALA A 89 -14.54 24.70 14.54
N ALA A 90 -14.22 23.72 13.69
CA ALA A 90 -14.21 23.90 12.24
C ALA A 90 -15.57 24.28 11.69
N LEU A 91 -16.65 23.61 12.14
CA LEU A 91 -18.01 23.94 11.73
C LEU A 91 -18.45 25.33 12.21
N ARG A 92 -18.05 25.76 13.41
CA ARG A 92 -18.33 27.12 13.90
C ARG A 92 -17.66 28.17 13.03
N VAL A 93 -16.38 27.98 12.68
CA VAL A 93 -15.63 28.92 11.86
C VAL A 93 -16.21 29.00 10.44
N ALA A 94 -16.49 27.85 9.81
CA ALA A 94 -17.10 27.81 8.48
C ALA A 94 -18.51 28.40 8.49
N GLY A 95 -19.34 28.06 9.50
CA GLY A 95 -20.69 28.61 9.68
C GLY A 95 -20.69 30.14 9.87
N GLN A 96 -19.71 30.67 10.61
CA GLN A 96 -19.52 32.11 10.75
C GLN A 96 -19.22 32.81 9.43
N ALA A 97 -18.32 32.22 8.60
CA ALA A 97 -18.02 32.76 7.28
C ALA A 97 -19.27 32.81 6.37
N ILE A 98 -20.08 31.75 6.36
CA ILE A 98 -21.34 31.68 5.61
C ILE A 98 -22.32 32.75 6.09
N GLN A 99 -22.49 32.91 7.42
CA GLN A 99 -23.39 33.91 7.98
C GLN A 99 -22.99 35.32 7.54
N GLU A 100 -21.73 35.66 7.67
CA GLU A 100 -21.21 36.97 7.27
C GLU A 100 -21.36 37.26 5.78
N ALA A 101 -21.11 36.24 4.92
CA ALA A 101 -21.33 36.37 3.48
C ALA A 101 -22.81 36.56 3.13
N THR A 102 -23.70 35.85 3.84
CA THR A 102 -25.16 36.00 3.67
C THR A 102 -25.65 37.38 4.11
N ASP A 103 -25.12 37.89 5.22
CA ASP A 103 -25.50 39.21 5.73
C ASP A 103 -25.01 40.34 4.81
N LYS A 104 -23.84 40.18 4.16
CA LYS A 104 -23.33 41.11 3.15
C LYS A 104 -24.18 41.13 1.87
N ASN A 105 -24.78 40.00 1.47
CA ASN A 105 -25.61 39.89 0.26
C ASN A 105 -26.87 39.05 0.50
N PRO A 106 -27.88 39.57 1.18
CA PRO A 106 -29.10 38.84 1.53
C PRO A 106 -29.96 38.39 0.30
N SER A 107 -29.76 39.10 -0.83
CA SER A 107 -30.50 38.85 -2.08
C SER A 107 -29.77 37.91 -3.06
N ALA A 108 -28.67 37.29 -2.66
CA ALA A 108 -27.97 36.36 -3.52
C ALA A 108 -28.89 35.21 -3.97
N ALA A 109 -28.89 34.91 -5.27
CA ALA A 109 -29.76 33.88 -5.86
C ALA A 109 -29.50 32.46 -5.28
N LYS A 110 -28.27 32.20 -4.85
CA LYS A 110 -27.88 30.96 -4.13
C LYS A 110 -27.07 31.34 -2.89
N ARG A 111 -27.46 30.79 -1.73
CA ARG A 111 -26.66 30.92 -0.51
C ARG A 111 -25.49 29.93 -0.57
N PRO A 112 -24.29 30.33 -0.16
CA PRO A 112 -23.17 29.41 -0.07
C PRO A 112 -23.41 28.35 1.01
N SER A 113 -22.72 27.23 0.91
CA SER A 113 -22.91 26.05 1.74
C SER A 113 -21.59 25.55 2.32
N VAL A 114 -21.66 24.82 3.45
CA VAL A 114 -20.51 24.15 4.06
C VAL A 114 -20.48 22.67 3.65
N ALA A 115 -19.34 22.19 3.19
CA ALA A 115 -19.02 20.78 3.02
C ALA A 115 -18.06 20.34 4.14
N LEU A 116 -18.44 19.29 4.90
CA LEU A 116 -17.58 18.73 5.94
C LEU A 116 -16.55 17.78 5.29
N ALA A 117 -15.30 18.22 5.22
CA ALA A 117 -14.21 17.50 4.56
C ALA A 117 -13.61 16.42 5.47
N LEU A 118 -13.45 15.20 4.95
CA LEU A 118 -12.78 14.09 5.61
C LEU A 118 -11.85 13.39 4.60
N GLY A 119 -10.56 13.33 4.93
CA GLY A 119 -9.56 12.59 4.17
C GLY A 119 -9.49 11.12 4.57
N PRO A 120 -8.61 10.31 3.93
CA PRO A 120 -8.36 8.92 4.28
C PRO A 120 -7.71 8.79 5.67
N THR A 121 -7.74 7.58 6.23
CA THR A 121 -7.13 7.27 7.54
C THR A 121 -5.62 7.54 7.58
N GLY A 122 -4.97 7.51 6.41
CA GLY A 122 -3.51 7.64 6.30
C GLY A 122 -2.76 6.41 6.81
N ALA A 123 -3.47 5.31 7.02
CA ALA A 123 -2.93 3.98 7.26
C ALA A 123 -2.96 3.17 5.97
N LEU A 124 -2.05 2.20 5.85
CA LEU A 124 -2.17 1.17 4.81
C LEU A 124 -3.21 0.14 5.24
N ILE A 125 -4.14 -0.14 4.31
CA ILE A 125 -5.23 -1.09 4.52
C ILE A 125 -4.77 -2.51 4.20
N GLU A 126 -5.32 -3.53 4.85
CA GLU A 126 -5.10 -4.93 4.53
C GLU A 126 -5.35 -5.23 3.04
N PRO A 127 -4.47 -6.02 2.37
CA PRO A 127 -3.34 -6.79 2.91
C PRO A 127 -2.01 -6.00 2.96
N LEU A 128 -1.95 -4.76 2.50
CA LEU A 128 -0.73 -3.96 2.44
C LEU A 128 -0.28 -3.48 3.83
N GLY A 129 -1.22 -3.18 4.70
CA GLY A 129 -0.97 -2.68 6.04
C GLY A 129 -1.81 -3.39 7.11
N PRO A 130 -1.70 -2.92 8.36
CA PRO A 130 -2.35 -3.60 9.50
C PRO A 130 -3.81 -3.21 9.70
N MET A 131 -4.32 -2.14 9.06
CA MET A 131 -5.66 -1.63 9.31
C MET A 131 -6.71 -2.43 8.52
N SER A 132 -7.67 -3.00 9.20
CA SER A 132 -8.79 -3.70 8.57
C SER A 132 -9.85 -2.75 8.03
N LEU A 133 -10.66 -3.20 7.08
CA LEU A 133 -11.79 -2.41 6.57
C LEU A 133 -12.86 -2.17 7.65
N ASP A 134 -13.02 -3.10 8.59
CA ASP A 134 -13.94 -2.93 9.74
C ASP A 134 -13.47 -1.81 10.66
N GLU A 135 -12.17 -1.67 10.91
CA GLU A 135 -11.61 -0.56 11.67
C GLU A 135 -11.80 0.77 10.96
N VAL A 136 -11.62 0.82 9.63
CA VAL A 136 -11.92 2.01 8.82
C VAL A 136 -13.40 2.37 8.96
N GLN A 137 -14.31 1.43 8.74
CA GLN A 137 -15.75 1.66 8.87
C GLN A 137 -16.11 2.18 10.26
N GLN A 138 -15.54 1.60 11.32
CA GLN A 138 -15.79 2.04 12.70
C GLN A 138 -15.30 3.47 12.93
N GLU A 139 -14.15 3.85 12.38
CA GLU A 139 -13.62 5.20 12.50
C GLU A 139 -14.54 6.25 11.87
N TYR A 140 -15.02 6.02 10.65
CA TYR A 140 -15.97 6.95 10.00
C TYR A 140 -17.37 6.90 10.63
N ARG A 141 -17.79 5.79 11.21
CA ARG A 141 -18.99 5.73 12.04
C ARG A 141 -18.89 6.63 13.26
N ASP A 142 -17.74 6.65 13.92
CA ASP A 142 -17.51 7.53 15.07
C ASP A 142 -17.48 9.00 14.66
N LEU A 143 -16.82 9.36 13.55
CA LEU A 143 -16.81 10.72 12.99
C LEU A 143 -18.24 11.18 12.62
N GLY A 144 -19.04 10.33 11.99
CA GLY A 144 -20.42 10.63 11.67
C GLY A 144 -21.28 10.87 12.94
N ARG A 145 -21.08 10.10 14.01
CA ARG A 145 -21.73 10.36 15.32
C ARG A 145 -21.36 11.72 15.89
N ILE A 146 -20.07 12.10 15.82
CA ILE A 146 -19.61 13.40 16.28
C ILE A 146 -20.26 14.52 15.46
N ALA A 147 -20.26 14.42 14.13
CA ALA A 147 -20.84 15.40 13.24
C ALA A 147 -22.35 15.56 13.44
N ARG A 148 -23.08 14.43 13.58
CA ARG A 148 -24.49 14.42 13.90
C ARG A 148 -24.78 15.05 15.26
N SER A 149 -23.98 14.72 16.29
CA SER A 149 -24.10 15.33 17.62
C SER A 149 -23.84 16.85 17.59
N ALA A 150 -22.86 17.32 16.81
CA ALA A 150 -22.58 18.74 16.63
C ALA A 150 -23.78 19.49 16.03
N ARG A 151 -24.44 18.90 15.04
CA ARG A 151 -25.66 19.43 14.42
C ARG A 151 -26.84 19.46 15.40
N GLU A 152 -27.10 18.36 16.09
CA GLU A 152 -28.27 18.22 16.97
C GLU A 152 -28.15 19.04 18.26
N LYS A 153 -26.98 19.08 18.88
CA LYS A 153 -26.77 19.76 20.16
C LYS A 153 -26.43 21.24 20.04
N PHE A 154 -25.70 21.62 18.99
CA PHE A 154 -25.15 22.98 18.87
C PHE A 154 -25.64 23.74 17.64
N GLY A 155 -26.51 23.12 16.80
CA GLY A 155 -27.01 23.75 15.58
C GLY A 155 -25.92 24.01 14.53
N LEU A 156 -24.83 23.23 14.54
CA LEU A 156 -23.72 23.39 13.61
C LEU A 156 -24.03 22.62 12.32
N HIS A 157 -24.64 23.30 11.35
CA HIS A 157 -25.10 22.71 10.11
C HIS A 157 -24.02 22.70 9.03
N PHE A 158 -24.02 21.63 8.23
CA PHE A 158 -23.29 21.49 6.97
C PHE A 158 -24.20 20.77 5.95
N SER A 159 -23.94 20.97 4.66
CA SER A 159 -24.84 20.50 3.60
C SER A 159 -24.50 19.10 3.11
N THR A 160 -23.22 18.72 3.14
CA THR A 160 -22.73 17.41 2.66
C THR A 160 -21.42 17.04 3.36
N TYR A 161 -21.16 15.73 3.50
CA TYR A 161 -19.80 15.24 3.66
C TYR A 161 -19.08 15.30 2.32
N ILE A 162 -17.80 15.62 2.33
CA ILE A 162 -16.88 15.38 1.23
C ILE A 162 -15.78 14.43 1.70
N LEU A 163 -15.84 13.20 1.20
CA LEU A 163 -14.77 12.22 1.37
C LEU A 163 -13.76 12.46 0.25
N GLU A 164 -12.61 13.03 0.54
CA GLU A 164 -11.68 13.52 -0.48
C GLU A 164 -10.29 12.88 -0.40
N THR A 165 -9.62 12.80 -1.56
CA THR A 165 -8.23 12.33 -1.71
C THR A 165 -8.04 10.86 -1.31
N PHE A 166 -9.06 10.03 -1.48
CA PHE A 166 -8.93 8.59 -1.30
C PHE A 166 -8.19 7.98 -2.48
N GLY A 167 -7.14 7.20 -2.20
CA GLY A 167 -6.39 6.45 -3.22
C GLY A 167 -6.78 4.97 -3.32
N GLU A 168 -7.58 4.46 -2.37
CA GLU A 168 -7.98 3.06 -2.27
C GLU A 168 -9.52 2.95 -2.25
N PRO A 169 -10.15 2.35 -3.30
CA PRO A 169 -11.61 2.25 -3.38
C PRO A 169 -12.26 1.51 -2.21
N ARG A 170 -11.59 0.51 -1.65
CA ARG A 170 -12.12 -0.25 -0.50
C ARG A 170 -12.15 0.58 0.76
N GLU A 171 -11.16 1.47 0.96
CA GLU A 171 -11.14 2.41 2.08
C GLU A 171 -12.31 3.41 1.96
N LEU A 172 -12.51 3.97 0.75
CA LEU A 172 -13.61 4.87 0.47
C LEU A 172 -14.98 4.21 0.70
N ASP A 173 -15.14 2.96 0.28
CA ASP A 173 -16.37 2.18 0.48
C ASP A 173 -16.68 1.96 1.97
N ALA A 174 -15.65 1.58 2.76
CA ALA A 174 -15.78 1.43 4.21
C ALA A 174 -16.09 2.76 4.91
N ALA A 175 -15.50 3.87 4.45
CA ALA A 175 -15.80 5.21 4.97
C ALA A 175 -17.26 5.62 4.70
N ILE A 176 -17.76 5.39 3.48
CA ILE A 176 -19.17 5.62 3.13
C ILE A 176 -20.10 4.79 4.03
N ALA A 177 -19.80 3.50 4.20
CA ALA A 177 -20.58 2.61 5.06
C ALA A 177 -20.62 3.10 6.51
N GLY A 178 -19.48 3.52 7.07
CA GLY A 178 -19.39 4.06 8.42
C GLY A 178 -20.22 5.32 8.63
N LEU A 179 -20.17 6.27 7.69
CA LEU A 179 -21.01 7.48 7.74
C LEU A 179 -22.50 7.14 7.61
N ARG A 180 -22.88 6.24 6.72
CA ARG A 180 -24.27 5.81 6.55
C ARG A 180 -24.84 5.12 7.78
N ASP A 181 -24.02 4.34 8.49
CA ASP A 181 -24.44 3.70 9.76
C ASP A 181 -24.76 4.71 10.87
N SER A 182 -24.13 5.87 10.86
CA SER A 182 -24.24 6.87 11.95
C SER A 182 -25.03 8.12 11.59
N ASP A 183 -25.02 8.53 10.32
CA ASP A 183 -25.72 9.72 9.81
C ASP A 183 -26.36 9.43 8.42
N PRO A 184 -27.41 8.60 8.37
CA PRO A 184 -27.91 8.01 7.13
C PRO A 184 -28.48 9.00 6.12
N GLU A 185 -29.04 10.12 6.58
CA GLU A 185 -29.73 11.10 5.73
C GLU A 185 -28.82 12.19 5.16
N GLN A 186 -27.62 12.37 5.73
CA GLN A 186 -26.73 13.45 5.32
C GLN A 186 -26.10 13.15 3.95
N PRO A 187 -26.14 14.07 2.96
CA PRO A 187 -25.52 13.87 1.67
C PRO A 187 -24.02 13.55 1.76
N ILE A 188 -23.51 12.70 0.85
CA ILE A 188 -22.10 12.37 0.72
C ILE A 188 -21.66 12.62 -0.72
N LEU A 189 -20.55 13.37 -0.90
CA LEU A 189 -19.74 13.43 -2.11
C LEU A 189 -18.51 12.53 -1.88
N ALA A 190 -18.35 11.50 -2.71
CA ALA A 190 -17.23 10.55 -2.62
C ALA A 190 -16.21 10.84 -3.70
N SER A 191 -15.00 11.28 -3.30
CA SER A 191 -13.94 11.71 -4.21
C SER A 191 -12.68 10.87 -4.08
N MET A 192 -12.08 10.53 -5.21
CA MET A 192 -10.81 9.81 -5.28
C MET A 192 -9.72 10.65 -5.93
N THR A 193 -8.48 10.34 -5.53
CA THR A 193 -7.27 10.79 -6.24
C THR A 193 -6.82 9.66 -7.16
N VAL A 194 -6.95 9.85 -8.46
CA VAL A 194 -6.64 8.84 -9.47
C VAL A 194 -6.18 9.50 -10.76
N SER A 195 -5.14 8.97 -11.41
CA SER A 195 -4.63 9.48 -12.68
C SER A 195 -5.18 8.72 -13.90
N SER A 196 -5.10 9.31 -15.08
CA SER A 196 -5.55 8.71 -16.35
C SER A 196 -4.81 7.41 -16.70
N HIS A 197 -3.63 7.20 -16.11
CA HIS A 197 -2.81 6.00 -16.34
C HIS A 197 -3.22 4.80 -15.45
N GLN A 198 -4.02 5.02 -14.41
CA GLN A 198 -4.49 3.99 -13.48
C GLN A 198 -5.82 3.38 -13.94
N THR A 199 -5.84 2.83 -15.15
CA THR A 199 -7.06 2.39 -15.86
C THR A 199 -7.93 1.42 -15.05
N GLU A 200 -7.33 0.46 -14.35
CA GLU A 200 -8.11 -0.51 -13.55
C GLU A 200 -8.71 0.12 -12.30
N LEU A 201 -7.99 1.02 -11.67
CA LEU A 201 -8.49 1.77 -10.52
C LEU A 201 -9.67 2.67 -10.94
N LEU A 202 -9.59 3.28 -12.14
CA LEU A 202 -10.70 4.04 -12.71
C LEU A 202 -11.92 3.16 -12.98
N LYS A 203 -11.75 1.98 -13.56
CA LYS A 203 -12.84 1.02 -13.78
C LYS A 203 -13.48 0.58 -12.46
N GLU A 204 -12.65 0.30 -11.45
CA GLU A 204 -13.13 -0.07 -10.12
C GLU A 204 -13.91 1.08 -9.48
N PHE A 205 -13.42 2.32 -9.56
CA PHE A 205 -14.10 3.51 -9.08
C PHE A 205 -15.49 3.68 -9.71
N VAL A 206 -15.58 3.62 -11.04
CA VAL A 206 -16.84 3.72 -11.77
C VAL A 206 -17.80 2.57 -11.41
N SER A 207 -17.30 1.35 -11.36
CA SER A 207 -18.11 0.17 -11.02
C SER A 207 -18.69 0.23 -9.60
N ARG A 208 -17.91 0.71 -8.62
CA ARG A 208 -18.33 0.78 -7.22
C ARG A 208 -19.22 1.99 -6.94
N PHE A 209 -18.86 3.16 -7.46
CA PHE A 209 -19.45 4.42 -7.04
C PHE A 209 -20.26 5.14 -8.12
N GLY A 210 -20.13 4.74 -9.39
CA GLY A 210 -20.78 5.43 -10.50
C GLY A 210 -22.31 5.47 -10.44
N ALA A 211 -22.94 4.53 -9.73
CA ALA A 211 -24.39 4.41 -9.52
C ALA A 211 -24.77 4.03 -8.08
N ASP A 212 -23.90 4.28 -7.10
CA ASP A 212 -24.10 3.90 -5.70
C ASP A 212 -25.15 4.78 -5.04
N SER A 213 -26.29 4.20 -4.65
CA SER A 213 -27.39 4.93 -4.01
C SER A 213 -27.06 5.53 -2.64
N ARG A 214 -25.93 5.13 -2.05
CA ARG A 214 -25.47 5.66 -0.76
C ARG A 214 -24.86 7.05 -0.87
N ILE A 215 -24.52 7.53 -2.07
CA ILE A 215 -23.88 8.83 -2.30
C ILE A 215 -24.71 9.70 -3.24
N GLN A 216 -24.48 11.01 -3.23
CA GLN A 216 -25.21 11.98 -4.05
C GLN A 216 -24.34 12.57 -5.17
N ALA A 217 -23.03 12.47 -5.07
CA ALA A 217 -22.10 12.88 -6.11
C ALA A 217 -20.80 12.07 -6.02
N VAL A 218 -20.10 11.97 -7.11
CA VAL A 218 -18.73 11.45 -7.17
C VAL A 218 -17.75 12.59 -7.45
N GLY A 219 -16.50 12.42 -7.03
CA GLY A 219 -15.47 13.44 -7.21
C GLY A 219 -14.14 12.88 -7.69
N LEU A 220 -13.38 13.75 -8.35
CA LEU A 220 -11.97 13.55 -8.67
C LEU A 220 -11.20 14.75 -8.12
N ASN A 221 -10.22 14.52 -7.26
CA ASN A 221 -9.44 15.62 -6.72
C ASN A 221 -7.96 15.26 -6.58
N CYS A 222 -7.12 16.29 -6.37
CA CYS A 222 -5.67 16.14 -6.32
C CYS A 222 -5.09 15.61 -7.64
N SER A 223 -4.35 14.49 -7.64
CA SER A 223 -3.74 13.89 -8.84
C SER A 223 -2.66 14.77 -9.50
N ASP A 224 -2.31 14.49 -10.74
CA ASP A 224 -1.13 15.04 -11.45
C ASP A 224 -1.34 16.45 -12.03
N GLY A 225 -2.46 17.09 -11.74
CA GLY A 225 -2.78 18.44 -12.21
C GLY A 225 -3.89 18.48 -13.25
N PRO A 226 -4.24 19.71 -13.77
CA PRO A 226 -5.46 19.90 -14.55
C PRO A 226 -5.48 19.13 -15.87
N GLN A 227 -4.32 18.97 -16.52
CA GLN A 227 -4.24 18.33 -17.84
C GLN A 227 -4.53 16.84 -17.76
N ASP A 228 -3.93 16.15 -16.80
CA ASP A 228 -4.14 14.71 -16.62
C ASP A 228 -5.55 14.42 -16.11
N LEU A 229 -6.00 15.22 -15.14
CA LEU A 229 -7.35 15.08 -14.61
C LEU A 229 -8.44 15.27 -15.68
N LEU A 230 -8.19 16.13 -16.70
CA LEU A 230 -9.10 16.27 -17.84
C LEU A 230 -9.22 14.97 -18.65
N LYS A 231 -8.11 14.27 -18.88
CA LYS A 231 -8.14 12.96 -19.55
C LYS A 231 -8.96 11.95 -18.73
N THR A 232 -8.76 11.93 -17.42
CA THR A 232 -9.54 11.09 -16.50
C THR A 232 -11.04 11.38 -16.63
N VAL A 233 -11.46 12.67 -16.62
CA VAL A 233 -12.86 13.07 -16.79
C VAL A 233 -13.41 12.63 -18.15
N GLN A 234 -12.63 12.75 -19.22
CA GLN A 234 -13.03 12.31 -20.56
C GLN A 234 -13.25 10.79 -20.65
N ILE A 235 -12.48 10.02 -19.90
CA ILE A 235 -12.63 8.55 -19.84
C ILE A 235 -13.91 8.17 -19.09
N ILE A 236 -14.14 8.71 -17.88
CA ILE A 236 -15.20 8.21 -17.00
C ILE A 236 -16.49 9.04 -17.00
N GLY A 237 -16.44 10.29 -17.42
CA GLY A 237 -17.57 11.23 -17.26
C GLY A 237 -18.87 10.78 -17.93
N LYS A 238 -18.79 9.96 -18.97
CA LYS A 238 -19.98 9.42 -19.67
C LYS A 238 -20.54 8.16 -19.01
N GLU A 239 -19.80 7.51 -18.14
CA GLU A 239 -20.19 6.26 -17.48
C GLU A 239 -20.86 6.50 -16.13
N LEU A 240 -20.76 7.73 -15.60
CA LEU A 240 -21.29 8.10 -14.29
C LEU A 240 -22.75 8.50 -14.37
N THR A 241 -23.58 7.95 -13.48
CA THR A 241 -24.97 8.40 -13.29
C THR A 241 -25.06 9.56 -12.30
N HIS A 242 -24.15 9.63 -11.34
CA HIS A 242 -24.03 10.72 -10.37
C HIS A 242 -23.43 11.98 -10.97
N PRO A 243 -23.73 13.17 -10.43
CA PRO A 243 -22.99 14.39 -10.69
C PRO A 243 -21.49 14.22 -10.40
N LEU A 244 -20.63 14.75 -11.27
CA LEU A 244 -19.18 14.68 -11.15
C LEU A 244 -18.58 16.03 -10.73
N ILE A 245 -17.85 16.06 -9.64
CA ILE A 245 -17.13 17.24 -9.12
C ILE A 245 -15.63 17.06 -9.34
N VAL A 246 -14.95 18.08 -9.86
CA VAL A 246 -13.53 18.01 -10.25
C VAL A 246 -12.73 19.12 -9.57
N GLN A 247 -11.76 18.75 -8.73
CA GLN A 247 -10.95 19.68 -7.92
C GLN A 247 -9.45 19.39 -8.13
N PRO A 248 -8.84 19.88 -9.22
CA PRO A 248 -7.43 19.67 -9.54
C PRO A 248 -6.49 20.42 -8.59
N ASN A 249 -5.25 19.95 -8.51
CA ASN A 249 -4.14 20.74 -8.00
C ASN A 249 -3.80 21.88 -8.97
N SER A 250 -3.17 22.94 -8.45
CA SER A 250 -2.58 23.99 -9.26
C SER A 250 -1.25 23.54 -9.90
N GLY A 251 -1.29 22.39 -10.60
CA GLY A 251 -0.12 21.71 -11.17
C GLY A 251 0.62 20.82 -10.18
N LEU A 252 1.77 20.30 -10.62
CA LEU A 252 2.63 19.49 -9.76
C LEU A 252 3.41 20.36 -8.76
N PRO A 253 3.54 19.95 -7.49
CA PRO A 253 4.33 20.67 -6.52
C PRO A 253 5.82 20.65 -6.89
N ARG A 254 6.48 21.82 -6.79
CA ARG A 254 7.94 21.94 -6.87
C ARG A 254 8.49 22.23 -5.49
N GLN A 255 9.44 21.45 -5.03
CA GLN A 255 10.11 21.71 -3.77
C GLN A 255 11.32 22.62 -4.01
N ILE A 256 11.32 23.81 -3.39
CA ILE A 256 12.43 24.76 -3.44
C ILE A 256 12.78 25.10 -1.99
N ASN A 257 14.01 24.82 -1.55
CA ASN A 257 14.48 25.07 -0.18
C ASN A 257 13.56 24.50 0.93
N GLY A 258 13.05 23.28 0.71
CA GLY A 258 12.15 22.61 1.65
C GLY A 258 10.70 23.08 1.63
N ARG A 259 10.33 24.03 0.77
CA ARG A 259 8.95 24.53 0.61
C ARG A 259 8.33 24.01 -0.69
N TYR A 260 7.03 23.72 -0.65
CA TYR A 260 6.25 23.33 -1.83
C TYR A 260 5.63 24.56 -2.50
N PHE A 261 5.85 24.69 -3.80
CA PHE A 261 5.29 25.75 -4.64
C PHE A 261 4.48 25.12 -5.77
N TYR A 262 3.33 25.72 -6.03
CA TYR A 262 2.46 25.38 -7.14
C TYR A 262 2.52 26.52 -8.18
N MET A 263 2.72 26.18 -9.46
CA MET A 263 3.12 27.17 -10.48
C MET A 263 2.03 27.47 -11.52
N THR A 264 0.85 26.86 -11.41
CA THR A 264 -0.23 27.07 -12.38
C THR A 264 -0.87 28.44 -12.18
N SER A 265 -1.04 29.21 -13.25
CA SER A 265 -1.69 30.52 -13.17
C SER A 265 -3.22 30.40 -13.02
N PRO A 266 -3.90 31.39 -12.41
CA PRO A 266 -5.36 31.43 -12.32
C PRO A 266 -6.07 31.28 -13.66
N ASP A 267 -5.60 31.95 -14.72
CA ASP A 267 -6.20 31.88 -16.05
C ASP A 267 -6.07 30.49 -16.70
N TYR A 268 -4.94 29.81 -16.46
CA TYR A 268 -4.76 28.43 -16.94
C TYR A 268 -5.76 27.50 -16.26
N LEU A 269 -5.93 27.59 -14.95
CA LEU A 269 -6.87 26.76 -14.21
C LEU A 269 -8.33 27.05 -14.63
N ALA A 270 -8.68 28.32 -14.82
CA ALA A 270 -9.99 28.73 -15.33
C ALA A 270 -10.29 28.17 -16.72
N LYS A 271 -9.28 28.10 -17.62
CA LYS A 271 -9.42 27.45 -18.92
C LYS A 271 -9.73 25.96 -18.78
N TYR A 272 -9.07 25.26 -17.85
CA TYR A 272 -9.33 23.84 -17.60
C TYR A 272 -10.67 23.61 -16.91
N ALA A 273 -11.09 24.48 -15.99
CA ALA A 273 -12.41 24.40 -15.38
C ALA A 273 -13.53 24.39 -16.43
N ARG A 274 -13.43 25.22 -17.48
CA ARG A 274 -14.36 25.15 -18.62
C ARG A 274 -14.31 23.82 -19.33
N ARG A 275 -13.10 23.32 -19.62
CA ARG A 275 -12.92 22.03 -20.30
C ARG A 275 -13.48 20.85 -19.48
N PHE A 276 -13.40 20.91 -18.15
CA PHE A 276 -14.03 19.91 -17.27
C PHE A 276 -15.55 19.94 -17.42
N ILE A 277 -16.16 21.11 -17.42
CA ILE A 277 -17.62 21.26 -17.63
C ILE A 277 -18.02 20.75 -19.02
N ASP A 278 -17.26 21.13 -20.07
CA ASP A 278 -17.50 20.68 -21.44
C ASP A 278 -17.35 19.15 -21.58
N ALA A 279 -16.47 18.53 -20.77
CA ALA A 279 -16.26 17.08 -20.71
C ALA A 279 -17.30 16.33 -19.84
N GLY A 280 -18.22 17.05 -19.18
CA GLY A 280 -19.33 16.45 -18.42
C GLY A 280 -19.20 16.56 -16.90
N ALA A 281 -18.28 17.38 -16.37
CA ALA A 281 -18.27 17.69 -14.94
C ALA A 281 -19.46 18.60 -14.58
N ASP A 282 -20.07 18.35 -13.42
CA ASP A 282 -21.21 19.10 -12.87
C ASP A 282 -20.79 20.08 -11.76
N GLY A 283 -19.51 20.08 -11.40
CA GLY A 283 -18.91 21.05 -10.50
C GLY A 283 -17.40 21.08 -10.60
N VAL A 284 -16.84 22.22 -10.25
CA VAL A 284 -15.40 22.42 -10.24
C VAL A 284 -14.97 23.19 -8.99
N GLY A 285 -13.71 23.04 -8.64
CA GLY A 285 -13.05 23.75 -7.55
C GLY A 285 -11.56 23.66 -7.68
N GLY A 286 -10.85 23.62 -6.57
CA GLY A 286 -9.43 23.39 -6.54
C GLY A 286 -9.01 22.53 -5.36
N CYS A 287 -7.79 21.99 -5.43
CA CYS A 287 -7.13 21.28 -4.36
C CYS A 287 -5.81 22.00 -4.01
N CYS A 288 -4.72 21.28 -3.78
CA CYS A 288 -3.44 21.85 -3.38
C CYS A 288 -2.95 22.96 -4.33
N GLY A 289 -2.48 24.08 -3.77
CA GLY A 289 -1.98 25.25 -4.49
C GLY A 289 -3.04 26.12 -5.19
N THR A 290 -4.32 25.78 -5.04
CA THR A 290 -5.42 26.56 -5.60
C THR A 290 -5.93 27.56 -4.58
N GLY A 291 -5.53 28.81 -4.67
CA GLY A 291 -5.93 29.90 -3.77
C GLY A 291 -7.12 30.72 -4.29
N PRO A 292 -7.55 31.76 -3.55
CA PRO A 292 -8.71 32.59 -3.87
C PRO A 292 -8.68 33.21 -5.27
N LEU A 293 -7.52 33.65 -5.76
CA LEU A 293 -7.36 34.19 -7.13
C LEU A 293 -7.69 33.18 -8.22
N HIS A 294 -7.38 31.90 -8.00
CA HIS A 294 -7.74 30.83 -8.92
C HIS A 294 -9.26 30.63 -8.95
N ILE A 295 -9.89 30.57 -7.77
CA ILE A 295 -11.35 30.41 -7.65
C ILE A 295 -12.09 31.60 -8.27
N GLU A 296 -11.60 32.83 -8.08
CA GLU A 296 -12.15 34.02 -8.72
C GLU A 296 -12.08 33.95 -10.25
N ALA A 297 -10.94 33.50 -10.81
CA ALA A 297 -10.80 33.33 -12.25
C ALA A 297 -11.75 32.24 -12.81
N ILE A 298 -11.94 31.14 -12.08
CA ILE A 298 -12.91 30.09 -12.41
C ILE A 298 -14.34 30.68 -12.37
N ALA A 299 -14.73 31.38 -11.30
CA ALA A 299 -16.05 32.00 -11.15
C ALA A 299 -16.39 32.91 -12.32
N ARG A 300 -15.45 33.79 -12.69
CA ARG A 300 -15.60 34.65 -13.89
C ARG A 300 -15.78 33.86 -15.17
N SER A 301 -15.01 32.79 -15.35
CA SER A 301 -15.10 31.92 -16.54
C SER A 301 -16.44 31.20 -16.65
N LEU A 302 -17.01 30.73 -15.54
CA LEU A 302 -18.30 30.06 -15.49
C LEU A 302 -19.50 31.01 -15.67
N SER A 303 -19.42 32.25 -15.17
CA SER A 303 -20.49 33.24 -15.33
C SER A 303 -20.75 33.60 -16.79
N PHE A 304 -19.71 33.61 -17.62
CA PHE A 304 -19.85 33.78 -19.06
C PHE A 304 -20.59 32.63 -19.76
N LEU A 305 -20.50 31.41 -19.26
CA LEU A 305 -21.21 30.24 -19.80
C LEU A 305 -22.72 30.33 -19.51
N THR A 306 -23.10 30.70 -18.30
CA THR A 306 -24.51 30.87 -17.92
C THR A 306 -25.19 32.02 -18.66
N ALA A 307 -24.50 33.14 -18.85
CA ALA A 307 -25.00 34.26 -19.67
C ALA A 307 -25.17 33.90 -21.15
N ARG A 308 -24.24 33.11 -21.70
CA ARG A 308 -24.30 32.67 -23.11
C ARG A 308 -25.38 31.60 -23.34
N ALA A 309 -25.62 30.70 -22.41
CA ALA A 309 -26.70 29.72 -22.49
C ALA A 309 -28.10 30.38 -22.46
N GLN A 310 -28.24 31.55 -21.82
CA GLN A 310 -29.48 32.33 -21.79
C GLN A 310 -29.68 33.21 -23.02
N SER A 311 -28.62 33.45 -23.81
CA SER A 311 -28.63 34.34 -25.00
C SER A 311 -28.49 33.63 -26.34
N ALA A 312 -28.32 32.31 -26.41
CA ALA A 312 -28.02 31.59 -27.62
C ALA A 312 -29.26 31.17 -28.42
N ALA A 313 -29.57 31.97 -29.48
CA ALA A 313 -30.11 31.42 -30.71
C ALA A 313 -28.96 30.77 -31.51
N PRO A 314 -29.21 29.75 -32.35
CA PRO A 314 -28.14 28.96 -32.95
C PRO A 314 -27.37 29.75 -34.01
N LEU A 315 -26.09 29.92 -33.81
CA LEU A 315 -25.15 30.39 -34.83
C LEU A 315 -24.46 29.16 -35.45
N SER A 316 -24.79 28.91 -36.69
CA SER A 316 -24.10 28.00 -37.61
C SER A 316 -22.74 28.55 -38.02
N GLY A 317 -21.71 27.72 -37.93
CA GLY A 317 -20.51 27.75 -38.73
C GLY A 317 -19.37 28.65 -38.27
N ALA A 318 -18.34 28.07 -37.73
CA ALA A 318 -16.96 28.50 -37.96
C ALA A 318 -16.02 27.31 -37.78
N ASP A 319 -15.28 27.02 -38.82
CA ASP A 319 -14.23 26.01 -38.93
C ASP A 319 -13.20 26.10 -37.82
N SER A 320 -12.97 24.97 -37.14
CA SER A 320 -11.77 24.74 -36.38
C SER A 320 -11.07 23.52 -36.97
N GLN A 321 -10.03 23.75 -37.73
CA GLN A 321 -9.07 22.73 -38.13
C GLN A 321 -8.29 22.31 -36.86
N ASP A 322 -8.49 21.09 -36.42
CA ASP A 322 -7.73 20.42 -35.40
C ASP A 322 -6.63 19.57 -36.06
N PRO A 323 -5.39 19.61 -35.58
CA PRO A 323 -4.34 18.72 -36.12
C PRO A 323 -4.63 17.29 -35.69
N SER A 324 -4.63 16.40 -36.66
CA SER A 324 -4.82 14.96 -36.63
C SER A 324 -4.33 14.25 -35.38
N GLU A 325 -5.27 13.76 -34.58
CA GLU A 325 -5.02 12.66 -33.60
C GLU A 325 -5.03 11.33 -34.36
N THR A 326 -3.89 10.69 -34.39
CA THR A 326 -3.80 9.26 -34.70
C THR A 326 -4.38 8.45 -33.53
N SER A 327 -5.58 7.93 -33.72
CA SER A 327 -6.18 6.97 -32.82
C SER A 327 -5.39 5.65 -32.87
N HIS A 328 -4.65 5.35 -31.82
CA HIS A 328 -4.20 3.99 -31.56
C HIS A 328 -5.34 3.23 -30.86
N GLU A 329 -5.96 2.31 -31.60
CA GLU A 329 -6.84 1.31 -31.01
C GLU A 329 -6.02 0.42 -30.07
N ILE A 330 -6.40 0.43 -28.78
CA ILE A 330 -5.82 -0.48 -27.78
C ILE A 330 -6.60 -1.79 -27.89
N GLU A 331 -5.97 -2.82 -28.47
CA GLU A 331 -6.49 -4.18 -28.42
C GLU A 331 -6.55 -4.65 -26.94
N ILE A 332 -7.77 -4.90 -26.46
CA ILE A 332 -8.01 -5.47 -25.14
C ILE A 332 -7.73 -6.98 -25.24
N SER A 333 -6.55 -7.42 -24.78
CA SER A 333 -6.25 -8.84 -24.65
C SER A 333 -7.10 -9.48 -23.53
N SER A 334 -7.63 -10.67 -23.79
CA SER A 334 -8.53 -11.37 -22.85
C SER A 334 -7.79 -11.81 -21.58
N PRO A 335 -8.49 -11.93 -20.42
CA PRO A 335 -7.90 -12.38 -19.14
C PRO A 335 -7.19 -13.74 -19.22
N ILE A 336 -7.60 -14.62 -20.15
CA ILE A 336 -7.03 -15.96 -20.34
C ILE A 336 -5.65 -15.89 -21.01
N GLN A 337 -5.43 -14.98 -21.97
CA GLN A 337 -4.12 -14.79 -22.60
C GLN A 337 -3.11 -14.23 -21.59
N ASN A 338 -3.55 -13.37 -20.70
CA ASN A 338 -2.72 -12.80 -19.64
C ASN A 338 -2.27 -13.84 -18.60
N ALA A 339 -3.10 -14.82 -18.26
CA ALA A 339 -2.74 -15.91 -17.35
C ALA A 339 -1.73 -16.88 -17.98
N VAL A 340 -1.81 -17.15 -19.29
CA VAL A 340 -0.87 -18.00 -20.02
C VAL A 340 0.51 -17.32 -20.13
N GLN A 341 0.55 -16.01 -20.38
CA GLN A 341 1.81 -15.25 -20.46
C GLN A 341 2.49 -15.18 -19.08
N ALA A 342 1.75 -14.93 -18.00
CA ALA A 342 2.27 -14.94 -16.64
C ALA A 342 2.83 -16.31 -16.20
N ALA A 343 2.31 -17.42 -16.75
CA ALA A 343 2.87 -18.76 -16.55
C ALA A 343 4.18 -18.97 -17.34
N HIS A 344 4.33 -18.31 -18.49
CA HIS A 344 5.56 -18.41 -19.31
C HIS A 344 6.74 -17.70 -18.68
N ASP A 345 6.51 -16.53 -18.07
CA ASP A 345 7.57 -15.71 -17.47
C ASP A 345 8.12 -16.30 -16.15
N ARG A 346 7.37 -17.21 -15.48
CA ARG A 346 7.80 -17.92 -14.26
C ARG A 346 8.69 -19.15 -14.52
N ASN A 347 8.96 -19.50 -15.76
CA ASN A 347 9.74 -20.69 -16.14
C ASN A 347 11.23 -20.64 -15.71
N HIS A 348 11.70 -19.51 -15.17
CA HIS A 348 13.08 -19.39 -14.68
C HIS A 348 13.25 -19.73 -13.18
N SER A 349 12.16 -19.91 -12.42
CA SER A 349 12.23 -20.29 -11.02
C SER A 349 12.75 -21.72 -10.85
N VAL A 350 13.82 -21.86 -10.08
CA VAL A 350 14.37 -23.19 -9.72
C VAL A 350 13.40 -23.94 -8.81
N ILE A 351 12.82 -23.25 -7.82
CA ILE A 351 11.89 -23.85 -6.86
C ILE A 351 10.63 -24.35 -7.55
N LEU A 352 9.95 -23.51 -8.33
CA LEU A 352 8.72 -23.91 -9.01
C LEU A 352 8.98 -25.01 -10.04
N SER A 353 10.15 -24.99 -10.72
CA SER A 353 10.54 -26.06 -11.65
C SER A 353 10.74 -27.41 -10.94
N LEU A 354 11.35 -27.43 -9.76
CA LEU A 354 11.52 -28.64 -8.96
C LEU A 354 10.17 -29.16 -8.44
N LEU A 355 9.34 -28.26 -7.90
CA LEU A 355 8.00 -28.59 -7.40
C LEU A 355 7.10 -29.17 -8.51
N ALA A 356 7.11 -28.58 -9.71
CA ALA A 356 6.35 -29.07 -10.87
C ALA A 356 6.80 -30.47 -11.29
N LYS A 357 8.08 -30.80 -11.14
CA LYS A 357 8.65 -32.14 -11.43
C LYS A 357 8.50 -33.09 -10.24
N LYS A 358 7.83 -32.70 -9.16
CA LYS A 358 7.73 -33.48 -7.90
C LYS A 358 9.11 -33.88 -7.35
N LYS A 359 10.12 -33.04 -7.58
CA LYS A 359 11.47 -33.22 -7.03
C LYS A 359 11.59 -32.44 -5.74
N ARG A 360 12.29 -33.03 -4.77
CA ARG A 360 12.57 -32.38 -3.48
C ARG A 360 13.44 -31.13 -3.68
N VAL A 361 13.05 -30.04 -3.03
CA VAL A 361 13.84 -28.80 -3.00
C VAL A 361 14.83 -28.87 -1.84
N LEU A 362 16.13 -28.80 -2.13
CA LEU A 362 17.17 -28.64 -1.11
C LEU A 362 17.86 -27.30 -1.26
N SER A 363 18.09 -26.65 -0.12
CA SER A 363 18.83 -25.39 -0.05
C SER A 363 19.70 -25.36 1.20
N VAL A 364 20.83 -24.68 1.11
CA VAL A 364 21.69 -24.41 2.27
C VAL A 364 21.67 -22.92 2.59
N GLU A 365 21.40 -22.56 3.85
CA GLU A 365 21.42 -21.17 4.27
C GLU A 365 22.85 -20.71 4.59
N LEU A 366 23.30 -19.69 3.85
CA LEU A 366 24.63 -19.07 3.98
C LEU A 366 24.49 -17.61 4.41
N MET A 367 25.34 -17.22 5.36
CA MET A 367 25.38 -15.82 5.81
C MET A 367 26.08 -14.94 4.78
N ALA A 368 25.47 -13.82 4.43
CA ALA A 368 26.09 -12.81 3.58
C ALA A 368 27.39 -12.26 4.21
N PRO A 369 28.42 -11.91 3.42
CA PRO A 369 29.65 -11.29 3.90
C PRO A 369 29.41 -9.97 4.66
N LYS A 370 30.25 -9.66 5.64
CA LYS A 370 30.21 -8.37 6.36
C LYS A 370 30.84 -7.22 5.59
N GLY A 371 31.74 -7.51 4.69
CA GLY A 371 32.47 -6.55 3.84
C GLY A 371 32.46 -6.99 2.39
N THR A 372 33.33 -6.39 1.59
CA THR A 372 33.42 -6.62 0.15
C THR A 372 34.21 -7.88 -0.25
N GLU A 373 34.85 -8.56 0.72
CA GLU A 373 35.59 -9.79 0.47
C GLU A 373 34.66 -10.99 0.32
N LEU A 374 34.56 -11.52 -0.89
CA LEU A 374 33.64 -12.61 -1.24
C LEU A 374 34.25 -14.01 -1.16
N GLN A 375 35.56 -14.15 -1.02
CA GLN A 375 36.26 -15.43 -1.13
C GLN A 375 35.68 -16.54 -0.24
N SER A 376 35.33 -16.24 1.01
CA SER A 376 34.73 -17.22 1.91
C SER A 376 33.31 -17.64 1.47
N PHE A 377 32.54 -16.70 0.95
CA PHE A 377 31.20 -16.96 0.41
C PHE A 377 31.30 -17.77 -0.89
N GLU A 378 32.20 -17.42 -1.79
CA GLU A 378 32.47 -18.16 -3.04
C GLU A 378 32.86 -19.60 -2.76
N LYS A 379 33.77 -19.82 -1.78
CA LYS A 379 34.17 -21.17 -1.37
C LYS A 379 32.95 -21.97 -0.83
N ALA A 380 32.11 -21.34 -0.03
CA ALA A 380 30.92 -21.97 0.50
C ALA A 380 29.92 -22.35 -0.63
N VAL A 381 29.67 -21.44 -1.57
CA VAL A 381 28.84 -21.70 -2.74
C VAL A 381 29.41 -22.85 -3.57
N ALA A 382 30.74 -22.87 -3.84
CA ALA A 382 31.37 -23.94 -4.60
C ALA A 382 31.22 -25.33 -3.93
N GLN A 383 31.25 -25.38 -2.58
CA GLN A 383 31.01 -26.62 -1.83
C GLN A 383 29.55 -27.09 -2.00
N VAL A 384 28.58 -26.16 -1.95
CA VAL A 384 27.15 -26.47 -2.18
C VAL A 384 26.91 -26.94 -3.62
N GLU A 385 27.55 -26.29 -4.61
CA GLU A 385 27.51 -26.72 -6.02
C GLU A 385 28.09 -28.11 -6.23
N ALA A 386 29.23 -28.40 -5.60
CA ALA A 386 29.87 -29.72 -5.68
C ALA A 386 29.01 -30.84 -5.07
N ALA A 387 28.18 -30.52 -4.07
CA ALA A 387 27.20 -31.43 -3.48
C ALA A 387 25.92 -31.57 -4.33
N GLY A 388 25.80 -30.88 -5.47
CA GLY A 388 24.62 -30.94 -6.35
C GLY A 388 23.37 -30.25 -5.78
N ILE A 389 23.53 -29.35 -4.81
CA ILE A 389 22.40 -28.63 -4.21
C ILE A 389 22.13 -27.37 -5.04
N PRO A 390 20.89 -27.19 -5.54
CA PRO A 390 20.56 -26.17 -6.53
C PRO A 390 20.40 -24.75 -5.96
N LEU A 391 20.28 -24.60 -4.64
CA LEU A 391 19.93 -23.34 -4.00
C LEU A 391 20.80 -23.04 -2.77
N VAL A 392 21.12 -21.75 -2.59
CA VAL A 392 21.61 -21.19 -1.34
C VAL A 392 20.67 -20.09 -0.85
N ASN A 393 20.17 -20.19 0.37
CA ASN A 393 19.42 -19.13 1.03
C ASN A 393 20.37 -18.08 1.58
N VAL A 394 20.09 -16.81 1.35
CA VAL A 394 20.88 -15.71 1.88
C VAL A 394 20.00 -14.70 2.61
N PRO A 395 20.09 -14.63 3.95
CA PRO A 395 19.33 -13.68 4.74
C PRO A 395 19.67 -12.22 4.42
N ASP A 396 18.65 -11.34 4.41
CA ASP A 396 18.80 -9.89 4.22
C ASP A 396 19.10 -9.19 5.54
N GLY A 397 20.38 -8.97 5.82
CA GLY A 397 20.84 -8.32 7.04
C GLY A 397 20.36 -9.04 8.31
N ALA A 398 20.65 -10.35 8.44
CA ALA A 398 20.24 -11.15 9.59
C ALA A 398 20.54 -10.46 10.93
N ARG A 399 19.60 -10.52 11.87
CA ARG A 399 19.61 -9.79 13.16
C ARG A 399 19.81 -8.28 12.97
N ALA A 400 19.20 -7.70 11.94
CA ALA A 400 19.33 -6.28 11.59
C ALA A 400 20.78 -5.77 11.57
N SER A 401 21.71 -6.60 11.07
CA SER A 401 23.13 -6.27 11.01
C SER A 401 23.57 -5.93 9.59
N THR A 402 24.42 -4.93 9.44
CA THR A 402 24.99 -4.53 8.15
C THR A 402 25.78 -5.66 7.51
N ARG A 403 25.39 -6.05 6.31
CA ARG A 403 26.02 -7.06 5.46
C ARG A 403 25.81 -6.70 3.99
N VAL A 404 26.47 -7.42 3.09
CA VAL A 404 26.15 -7.34 1.67
C VAL A 404 24.70 -7.75 1.46
N GLY A 405 23.94 -6.97 0.70
CA GLY A 405 22.53 -7.25 0.44
C GLY A 405 22.31 -8.56 -0.31
N SER A 406 21.33 -9.32 0.08
CA SER A 406 20.99 -10.63 -0.49
C SER A 406 20.69 -10.57 -1.99
N LEU A 407 19.95 -9.55 -2.46
CA LEU A 407 19.68 -9.32 -3.89
C LEU A 407 20.98 -9.07 -4.68
N HIS A 408 21.95 -8.35 -4.11
CA HIS A 408 23.24 -8.12 -4.77
C HIS A 408 24.04 -9.41 -4.94
N LEU A 409 24.01 -10.30 -3.94
CA LEU A 409 24.65 -11.62 -4.05
C LEU A 409 23.91 -12.51 -5.06
N ALA A 410 22.59 -12.45 -5.13
CA ALA A 410 21.83 -13.18 -6.13
C ALA A 410 22.15 -12.70 -7.55
N THR A 411 22.19 -11.39 -7.76
CA THR A 411 22.59 -10.76 -9.02
C THR A 411 24.03 -11.15 -9.41
N TRP A 412 24.96 -11.04 -8.45
CA TRP A 412 26.37 -11.38 -8.67
C TRP A 412 26.54 -12.84 -9.09
N LEU A 413 25.87 -13.80 -8.42
CA LEU A 413 25.96 -15.21 -8.75
C LEU A 413 25.32 -15.54 -10.10
N ASN A 414 24.19 -14.90 -10.44
CA ASN A 414 23.52 -15.10 -11.72
C ASN A 414 24.35 -14.66 -12.93
N HIS A 415 25.30 -13.73 -12.74
CA HIS A 415 26.22 -13.29 -13.78
C HIS A 415 27.43 -14.23 -14.00
N ARG A 416 27.61 -15.24 -13.16
CA ARG A 416 28.64 -16.26 -13.37
C ARG A 416 28.12 -17.31 -14.38
N ALA A 417 28.83 -17.41 -15.49
CA ALA A 417 28.45 -18.30 -16.60
C ALA A 417 28.44 -19.80 -16.22
N ASP A 418 29.22 -20.18 -15.20
CA ASP A 418 29.41 -21.56 -14.72
C ASP A 418 28.54 -21.92 -13.51
N ALA A 419 27.77 -20.97 -12.95
CA ALA A 419 26.99 -21.16 -11.74
C ALA A 419 25.83 -22.15 -11.95
N LYS A 420 25.87 -23.27 -11.24
CA LYS A 420 24.83 -24.31 -11.21
C LYS A 420 23.84 -24.11 -10.06
N THR A 421 24.28 -23.41 -9.00
CA THR A 421 23.47 -23.05 -7.84
C THR A 421 22.95 -21.63 -7.99
N ARG A 422 21.73 -21.36 -7.54
CA ARG A 422 21.14 -20.01 -7.50
C ARG A 422 20.98 -19.53 -6.07
N VAL A 423 20.99 -18.21 -5.88
CA VAL A 423 20.66 -17.62 -4.59
C VAL A 423 19.15 -17.46 -4.48
N LEU A 424 18.59 -17.95 -3.38
CA LEU A 424 17.26 -17.56 -2.87
C LEU A 424 17.47 -16.40 -1.88
N PRO A 425 17.37 -15.14 -2.33
CA PRO A 425 17.54 -14.00 -1.45
C PRO A 425 16.35 -13.85 -0.53
N HIS A 426 16.58 -13.65 0.76
CA HIS A 426 15.58 -13.10 1.63
C HIS A 426 15.45 -11.61 1.34
N PHE A 427 14.25 -11.06 1.41
CA PHE A 427 14.01 -9.64 1.15
C PHE A 427 13.07 -9.07 2.20
N THR A 428 13.46 -7.90 2.76
CA THR A 428 12.75 -7.27 3.88
C THR A 428 12.33 -5.84 3.57
N PRO A 429 11.18 -5.38 4.07
CA PRO A 429 10.78 -3.97 4.02
C PRO A 429 11.37 -3.12 5.16
N ARG A 430 12.17 -3.71 6.06
CA ARG A 430 12.72 -3.05 7.25
C ARG A 430 13.45 -1.75 6.96
N ASP A 431 14.28 -1.73 5.93
CA ASP A 431 15.21 -0.64 5.63
C ASP A 431 14.83 0.14 4.36
N ARG A 432 13.69 -0.18 3.74
CA ARG A 432 13.28 0.30 2.42
C ARG A 432 11.86 0.83 2.45
N ASN A 433 11.63 1.99 1.86
CA ASN A 433 10.27 2.48 1.60
C ASN A 433 9.65 1.81 0.36
N LEU A 434 8.35 2.03 0.11
CA LEU A 434 7.61 1.43 -1.00
C LEU A 434 8.26 1.68 -2.38
N ILE A 435 8.89 2.84 -2.59
CA ILE A 435 9.57 3.15 -3.85
C ILE A 435 10.84 2.31 -3.99
N ALA A 436 11.67 2.27 -2.95
CA ALA A 436 12.92 1.51 -2.94
C ALA A 436 12.65 0.00 -3.07
N LEU A 437 11.61 -0.53 -2.40
CA LEU A 437 11.22 -1.94 -2.53
C LEU A 437 10.92 -2.31 -3.98
N GLN A 438 10.14 -1.52 -4.68
CA GLN A 438 9.79 -1.77 -6.09
C GLN A 438 11.00 -1.61 -7.01
N ALA A 439 11.82 -0.56 -6.81
CA ALA A 439 13.01 -0.31 -7.62
C ALA A 439 14.04 -1.45 -7.50
N ASP A 440 14.30 -1.93 -6.27
CA ASP A 440 15.24 -3.04 -6.02
C ASP A 440 14.75 -4.34 -6.68
N LEU A 441 13.44 -4.63 -6.59
CA LEU A 441 12.83 -5.82 -7.19
C LEU A 441 12.84 -5.77 -8.72
N LEU A 442 12.50 -4.63 -9.33
CA LEU A 442 12.60 -4.44 -10.78
C LEU A 442 14.05 -4.63 -11.25
N GLY A 443 15.02 -4.05 -10.55
CA GLY A 443 16.44 -4.25 -10.82
C GLY A 443 16.86 -5.72 -10.70
N ALA A 444 16.42 -6.42 -9.65
CA ALA A 444 16.70 -7.84 -9.47
C ALA A 444 16.11 -8.70 -10.59
N SER A 445 14.89 -8.39 -11.06
CA SER A 445 14.24 -9.08 -12.18
C SER A 445 15.03 -8.93 -13.48
N ILE A 446 15.53 -7.73 -13.79
CA ILE A 446 16.38 -7.46 -14.97
C ILE A 446 17.65 -8.34 -14.95
N HIS A 447 18.18 -8.62 -13.76
CA HIS A 447 19.36 -9.46 -13.56
C HIS A 447 19.05 -10.96 -13.38
N GLY A 448 17.81 -11.39 -13.69
CA GLY A 448 17.41 -12.79 -13.71
C GLY A 448 17.21 -13.41 -12.32
N VAL A 449 17.01 -12.62 -11.29
CA VAL A 449 16.54 -13.15 -9.98
C VAL A 449 15.09 -13.57 -10.14
N SER A 450 14.81 -14.84 -9.84
CA SER A 450 13.49 -15.44 -10.08
C SER A 450 12.82 -15.99 -8.82
N ASP A 451 13.58 -16.28 -7.78
CA ASP A 451 13.09 -16.85 -6.54
C ASP A 451 13.33 -15.86 -5.39
N LEU A 452 12.32 -15.62 -4.55
CA LEU A 452 12.40 -14.69 -3.40
C LEU A 452 11.87 -15.37 -2.14
N LEU A 453 12.43 -15.04 -0.97
CA LEU A 453 11.83 -15.31 0.33
C LEU A 453 11.51 -13.97 1.02
N LEU A 454 10.24 -13.67 1.16
CA LEU A 454 9.74 -12.41 1.69
C LEU A 454 9.48 -12.52 3.20
N ILE A 455 10.18 -11.70 3.96
CA ILE A 455 10.09 -11.67 5.43
C ILE A 455 9.96 -10.24 5.94
N THR A 456 9.40 -10.05 7.14
CA THR A 456 9.31 -8.71 7.75
C THR A 456 10.69 -8.18 8.17
N GLY A 457 11.55 -9.06 8.67
CA GLY A 457 12.88 -8.71 9.19
C GLY A 457 12.87 -8.26 10.65
N ASP A 458 14.03 -8.39 11.31
CA ASP A 458 14.21 -8.01 12.71
C ASP A 458 14.30 -6.48 12.86
N PRO A 459 13.78 -5.90 13.96
CA PRO A 459 13.90 -4.46 14.22
C PRO A 459 15.38 -4.01 14.33
N PRO A 460 15.75 -2.81 13.82
CA PRO A 460 17.13 -2.29 13.90
C PRO A 460 17.71 -2.23 15.31
N LYS A 461 16.85 -2.08 16.32
CA LYS A 461 17.26 -2.08 17.75
C LYS A 461 17.97 -3.35 18.20
N LEU A 462 17.72 -4.49 17.52
CA LEU A 462 18.39 -5.78 17.80
C LEU A 462 19.73 -5.91 17.09
N GLY A 463 20.04 -5.01 16.15
CA GLY A 463 21.24 -5.09 15.31
C GLY A 463 22.43 -4.29 15.83
N ASN A 464 23.42 -4.13 14.94
CA ASN A 464 24.65 -3.40 15.22
C ASN A 464 24.52 -1.87 15.01
N ASN A 465 23.46 -1.40 14.38
CA ASN A 465 23.16 0.02 14.17
C ASN A 465 21.83 0.37 14.85
N LYS A 466 21.82 0.43 16.18
CA LYS A 466 20.58 0.61 16.99
C LYS A 466 19.87 1.94 16.75
N SER A 467 20.56 2.94 16.22
CA SER A 467 20.02 4.27 15.87
C SER A 467 19.44 4.32 14.46
N ALA A 468 19.55 3.26 13.65
CA ALA A 468 18.95 3.23 12.33
C ALA A 468 17.43 3.29 12.44
N THR A 469 16.81 4.13 11.59
CA THR A 469 15.34 4.24 11.51
C THR A 469 14.78 3.01 10.81
N ALA A 470 13.83 2.35 11.45
CA ALA A 470 13.02 1.33 10.79
C ALA A 470 12.00 2.01 9.87
N VAL A 471 11.87 1.54 8.65
CA VAL A 471 10.91 2.08 7.68
C VAL A 471 9.57 1.37 7.83
N TYR A 472 9.52 0.06 7.52
CA TYR A 472 8.33 -0.78 7.65
C TYR A 472 7.05 -0.13 7.10
N ASP A 473 7.11 0.50 5.91
CA ASP A 473 5.89 0.97 5.23
C ASP A 473 4.86 -0.16 5.09
N ILE A 474 5.35 -1.40 4.95
CA ILE A 474 4.57 -2.64 4.87
C ILE A 474 5.26 -3.75 5.68
N ASP A 475 4.52 -4.81 5.99
CA ASP A 475 5.06 -6.06 6.54
C ASP A 475 5.27 -7.12 5.44
N SER A 476 5.54 -8.37 5.81
CA SER A 476 5.72 -9.46 4.85
C SER A 476 4.46 -9.79 4.03
N ILE A 477 3.26 -9.52 4.56
CA ILE A 477 2.01 -9.74 3.83
C ILE A 477 1.86 -8.68 2.73
N GLY A 478 2.04 -7.41 3.09
CA GLY A 478 2.06 -6.29 2.15
C GLY A 478 3.15 -6.44 1.10
N LEU A 479 4.33 -6.93 1.50
CA LEU A 479 5.44 -7.20 0.57
C LEU A 479 5.09 -8.34 -0.41
N THR A 480 4.38 -9.37 0.04
CA THR A 480 3.89 -10.46 -0.82
C THR A 480 2.93 -9.90 -1.88
N TYR A 481 1.98 -9.07 -1.48
CA TYR A 481 1.05 -8.40 -2.39
C TYR A 481 1.79 -7.47 -3.39
N LEU A 482 2.79 -6.72 -2.92
CA LEU A 482 3.63 -5.87 -3.78
C LEU A 482 4.31 -6.68 -4.88
N VAL A 483 4.99 -7.79 -4.54
CA VAL A 483 5.66 -8.66 -5.53
C VAL A 483 4.65 -9.30 -6.47
N HIS A 484 3.49 -9.71 -5.95
CA HIS A 484 2.40 -10.22 -6.79
C HIS A 484 1.92 -9.17 -7.81
N SER A 485 1.78 -7.90 -7.40
CA SER A 485 1.41 -6.80 -8.29
C SER A 485 2.45 -6.57 -9.39
N LEU A 486 3.75 -6.59 -9.07
CA LEU A 486 4.83 -6.52 -10.06
C LEU A 486 4.78 -7.69 -11.04
N ASN A 487 4.46 -8.90 -10.57
CA ASN A 487 4.23 -10.07 -11.43
C ASN A 487 3.01 -9.91 -12.36
N GLN A 488 2.06 -9.04 -12.02
CA GLN A 488 0.94 -8.66 -12.88
C GLN A 488 1.29 -7.48 -13.82
N GLY A 489 2.50 -6.92 -13.73
CA GLY A 489 2.96 -5.79 -14.52
C GLY A 489 2.51 -4.42 -13.99
N ARG A 490 2.24 -4.32 -12.68
CA ARG A 490 1.75 -3.09 -12.04
C ARG A 490 2.54 -2.73 -10.80
N THR A 491 2.67 -1.44 -10.55
CA THR A 491 3.12 -0.94 -9.24
C THR A 491 2.05 -1.18 -8.18
N VAL A 492 2.40 -1.05 -6.90
CA VAL A 492 1.41 -1.05 -5.80
C VAL A 492 0.42 0.11 -5.95
N GLY A 493 0.85 1.24 -6.53
CA GLY A 493 -0.02 2.38 -6.83
C GLY A 493 -0.95 2.17 -8.03
N GLY A 494 -0.91 1.00 -8.70
CA GLY A 494 -1.78 0.66 -9.82
C GLY A 494 -1.28 1.11 -11.20
N GLU A 495 -0.08 1.72 -11.29
CA GLU A 495 0.51 2.09 -12.58
C GLU A 495 0.92 0.87 -13.38
N ASP A 496 0.67 0.89 -14.69
CA ASP A 496 1.14 -0.14 -15.62
C ASP A 496 2.64 0.04 -15.88
N LEU A 497 3.40 -1.04 -15.69
CA LEU A 497 4.86 -1.07 -15.91
C LEU A 497 5.24 -1.37 -17.38
N GLY A 498 4.28 -1.69 -18.25
CA GLY A 498 4.55 -2.11 -19.62
C GLY A 498 5.22 -3.48 -19.75
N SER A 499 5.61 -4.09 -18.62
CA SER A 499 6.24 -5.42 -18.54
C SER A 499 5.92 -6.08 -17.20
N ARG A 500 6.12 -7.39 -17.11
CA ARG A 500 5.85 -8.19 -15.91
C ARG A 500 7.14 -8.72 -15.33
N THR A 501 7.21 -8.84 -14.01
CA THR A 501 8.24 -9.65 -13.36
C THR A 501 7.77 -11.11 -13.29
N GLY A 502 8.71 -12.04 -13.06
CA GLY A 502 8.43 -13.48 -13.02
C GLY A 502 8.83 -14.12 -11.70
N PHE A 503 8.71 -13.44 -10.57
CA PHE A 503 9.14 -13.96 -9.28
C PHE A 503 8.29 -15.12 -8.78
N SER A 504 8.92 -16.19 -8.30
CA SER A 504 8.29 -17.11 -7.36
C SER A 504 8.32 -16.50 -5.96
N ILE A 505 7.20 -16.56 -5.27
CA ILE A 505 6.98 -15.84 -4.02
C ILE A 505 6.99 -16.81 -2.84
N GLY A 506 8.13 -16.92 -2.17
CA GLY A 506 8.27 -17.61 -0.89
C GLY A 506 7.96 -16.69 0.27
N VAL A 507 7.34 -17.22 1.30
CA VAL A 507 7.04 -16.51 2.55
C VAL A 507 7.47 -17.33 3.76
N ALA A 508 7.77 -16.66 4.89
CA ALA A 508 8.05 -17.38 6.12
C ALA A 508 6.75 -17.91 6.76
N SER A 509 6.81 -19.11 7.36
CA SER A 509 5.81 -19.64 8.26
C SER A 509 6.43 -20.07 9.60
N ASN A 510 5.70 -19.96 10.70
CA ASN A 510 6.20 -20.33 12.01
C ASN A 510 5.27 -21.34 12.71
N PRO A 511 5.47 -22.65 12.47
CA PRO A 511 4.70 -23.73 13.10
C PRO A 511 4.79 -23.77 14.62
N THR A 512 5.75 -23.09 15.23
CA THR A 512 6.00 -23.05 16.67
C THR A 512 5.76 -21.65 17.27
N ALA A 513 4.98 -20.80 16.59
CA ALA A 513 4.64 -19.47 17.05
C ALA A 513 3.92 -19.51 18.42
N PRO A 514 4.22 -18.60 19.35
CA PRO A 514 3.54 -18.56 20.65
C PRO A 514 2.02 -18.38 20.54
N ASN A 515 1.56 -17.72 19.48
CA ASN A 515 0.13 -17.58 19.14
C ASN A 515 -0.13 -18.18 17.75
N LEU A 516 -0.47 -19.45 17.72
CA LEU A 516 -0.73 -20.20 16.48
C LEU A 516 -2.00 -19.74 15.75
N GLU A 517 -3.00 -19.20 16.45
CA GLU A 517 -4.21 -18.65 15.80
C GLU A 517 -3.87 -17.40 14.99
N LEU A 518 -3.09 -16.51 15.59
CA LEU A 518 -2.61 -15.31 14.89
C LEU A 518 -1.73 -15.69 13.69
N GLU A 519 -0.81 -16.65 13.86
CA GLU A 519 0.05 -17.08 12.75
C GLU A 519 -0.76 -17.75 11.63
N ALA A 520 -1.77 -18.55 11.95
CA ALA A 520 -2.66 -19.15 10.95
C ALA A 520 -3.49 -18.09 10.20
N SER A 521 -3.96 -17.05 10.91
CA SER A 521 -4.62 -15.90 10.26
C SER A 521 -3.66 -15.16 9.32
N ARG A 522 -2.45 -14.84 9.77
CA ARG A 522 -1.41 -14.22 8.94
C ARG A 522 -1.02 -15.10 7.75
N TRP A 523 -0.94 -16.40 7.94
CA TRP A 523 -0.69 -17.36 6.87
C TRP A 523 -1.76 -17.28 5.77
N LYS A 524 -3.03 -17.26 6.15
CA LYS A 524 -4.15 -17.09 5.22
C LYS A 524 -3.98 -15.83 4.36
N PHE A 525 -3.63 -14.69 4.98
CA PHE A 525 -3.37 -13.46 4.25
C PHE A 525 -2.16 -13.53 3.31
N LYS A 526 -1.06 -14.19 3.72
CA LYS A 526 0.09 -14.42 2.84
C LYS A 526 -0.30 -15.22 1.59
N VAL A 527 -1.11 -16.27 1.76
CA VAL A 527 -1.63 -17.09 0.64
C VAL A 527 -2.54 -16.26 -0.27
N GLN A 528 -3.45 -15.48 0.30
CA GLN A 528 -4.36 -14.61 -0.46
C GLN A 528 -3.61 -13.50 -1.21
N SER A 529 -2.50 -13.02 -0.66
CA SER A 529 -1.63 -12.03 -1.28
C SER A 529 -0.75 -12.57 -2.40
N GLY A 530 -0.76 -13.88 -2.65
CA GLY A 530 -0.09 -14.49 -3.79
C GLY A 530 1.15 -15.33 -3.47
N ALA A 531 1.32 -15.83 -2.23
CA ALA A 531 2.42 -16.74 -1.89
C ALA A 531 2.34 -18.06 -2.68
N ASP A 532 3.45 -18.46 -3.27
CA ASP A 532 3.60 -19.71 -4.03
C ASP A 532 4.06 -20.87 -3.13
N TYR A 533 4.95 -20.60 -2.16
CA TYR A 533 5.50 -21.60 -1.22
C TYR A 533 5.89 -20.95 0.11
N ALA A 534 6.21 -21.77 1.10
CA ALA A 534 6.69 -21.37 2.41
C ALA A 534 8.08 -21.88 2.74
N VAL A 535 8.80 -21.14 3.59
CA VAL A 535 9.96 -21.64 4.34
C VAL A 535 9.65 -21.51 5.82
N THR A 536 9.78 -22.61 6.58
CA THR A 536 9.48 -22.57 8.01
C THR A 536 10.63 -22.01 8.83
N GLN A 537 10.31 -21.55 10.05
CA GLN A 537 11.34 -21.46 11.11
C GLN A 537 11.94 -22.85 11.37
N PRO A 538 13.15 -22.96 11.96
CA PRO A 538 13.75 -24.25 12.24
C PRO A 538 12.83 -25.17 13.06
N ILE A 539 12.58 -26.38 12.55
CA ILE A 539 11.78 -27.41 13.20
C ILE A 539 12.72 -28.43 13.84
N PHE A 540 12.51 -28.68 15.14
CA PHE A 540 13.21 -29.71 15.92
C PHE A 540 12.27 -30.81 16.37
N ASP A 541 10.95 -30.53 16.39
CA ASP A 541 9.90 -31.49 16.71
C ASP A 541 8.96 -31.64 15.50
N PRO A 542 9.00 -32.78 14.80
CA PRO A 542 8.12 -33.03 13.64
C PRO A 542 6.62 -32.88 13.95
N ASP A 543 6.18 -33.19 15.17
CA ASP A 543 4.77 -33.12 15.54
C ASP A 543 4.23 -31.70 15.45
N THR A 544 5.05 -30.68 15.72
CA THR A 544 4.67 -29.28 15.57
C THR A 544 4.38 -28.91 14.11
N PHE A 545 5.12 -29.49 13.17
CA PHE A 545 4.87 -29.31 11.74
C PHE A 545 3.57 -29.98 11.29
N PHE A 546 3.29 -31.21 11.73
CA PHE A 546 2.03 -31.88 11.40
C PHE A 546 0.82 -31.12 11.95
N GLN A 547 0.88 -30.65 13.22
CA GLN A 547 -0.18 -29.82 13.81
C GLN A 547 -0.40 -28.52 13.04
N TRP A 548 0.67 -27.91 12.52
CA TRP A 548 0.59 -26.73 11.67
C TRP A 548 -0.12 -27.04 10.36
N MET A 549 0.26 -28.12 9.68
CA MET A 549 -0.36 -28.50 8.41
C MET A 549 -1.86 -28.79 8.55
N ASP A 550 -2.27 -29.45 9.63
CA ASP A 550 -3.68 -29.67 9.95
C ASP A 550 -4.42 -28.34 10.17
N ARG A 551 -3.79 -27.40 10.86
CA ARG A 551 -4.39 -26.08 11.18
C ARG A 551 -4.61 -25.20 9.95
N ILE A 552 -3.65 -25.14 9.04
CA ILE A 552 -3.77 -24.34 7.80
C ILE A 552 -4.72 -24.97 6.77
N GLY A 553 -4.96 -26.27 6.82
CA GLY A 553 -5.97 -27.01 6.07
C GLY A 553 -5.99 -26.67 4.57
N THR A 554 -7.09 -26.11 4.07
CA THR A 554 -7.29 -25.77 2.65
C THR A 554 -6.38 -24.63 2.13
N HIS A 555 -5.72 -23.90 3.02
CA HIS A 555 -4.75 -22.85 2.63
C HIS A 555 -3.34 -23.39 2.44
N HIS A 556 -3.20 -24.70 2.21
CA HIS A 556 -1.92 -25.36 1.95
C HIS A 556 -1.16 -24.72 0.77
N ARG A 557 0.15 -24.59 0.94
CA ARG A 557 1.14 -24.30 -0.11
C ARG A 557 2.34 -25.22 0.13
N PRO A 558 3.17 -25.51 -0.89
CA PRO A 558 4.42 -26.23 -0.69
C PRO A 558 5.25 -25.64 0.46
N HIS A 559 5.73 -26.49 1.37
CA HIS A 559 6.56 -26.09 2.50
C HIS A 559 7.98 -26.63 2.37
N LEU A 560 8.96 -25.73 2.49
CA LEU A 560 10.37 -26.06 2.67
C LEU A 560 10.68 -25.93 4.17
N VAL A 561 10.98 -27.04 4.81
CA VAL A 561 11.17 -27.05 6.26
C VAL A 561 12.58 -26.60 6.63
N GLY A 562 12.66 -25.60 7.52
CA GLY A 562 13.91 -25.13 8.10
C GLY A 562 14.53 -26.17 9.02
N ILE A 563 15.81 -26.49 8.80
CA ILE A 563 16.59 -27.46 9.60
C ILE A 563 17.83 -26.76 10.14
N TRP A 564 18.08 -26.95 11.45
CA TRP A 564 19.24 -26.38 12.11
C TRP A 564 20.02 -27.46 12.89
N PRO A 565 21.20 -27.88 12.42
CA PRO A 565 22.05 -28.83 13.17
C PRO A 565 22.68 -28.13 14.38
N PHE A 566 22.57 -28.76 15.56
CA PHE A 566 23.19 -28.23 16.77
C PHE A 566 24.71 -28.40 16.74
N LEU A 567 25.45 -27.41 17.24
CA LEU A 567 26.91 -27.46 17.38
C LEU A 567 27.37 -27.96 18.77
N SER A 568 26.54 -27.79 19.78
CA SER A 568 26.81 -28.12 21.18
C SER A 568 25.53 -28.08 21.99
N LEU A 569 25.55 -28.62 23.20
CA LEU A 569 24.46 -28.49 24.19
C LEU A 569 24.11 -27.00 24.42
N ARG A 570 25.12 -26.15 24.64
CA ARG A 570 24.90 -24.70 24.81
C ARG A 570 24.16 -24.05 23.63
N ASN A 571 24.46 -24.48 22.39
CA ASN A 571 23.75 -23.99 21.22
C ASN A 571 22.28 -24.48 21.20
N ALA A 572 22.04 -25.74 21.60
CA ALA A 572 20.67 -26.26 21.69
C ALA A 572 19.86 -25.54 22.77
N GLU A 573 20.45 -25.30 23.97
CA GLU A 573 19.85 -24.52 25.03
C GLU A 573 19.56 -23.08 24.64
N PHE A 574 20.47 -22.44 23.91
CA PHE A 574 20.26 -21.10 23.35
C PHE A 574 19.05 -21.07 22.40
N MET A 575 18.95 -22.04 21.49
CA MET A 575 17.81 -22.15 20.58
C MET A 575 16.50 -22.37 21.34
N ALA A 576 16.52 -23.17 22.39
CA ALA A 576 15.35 -23.48 23.20
C ALA A 576 14.83 -22.31 24.05
N ASN A 577 15.74 -21.45 24.55
CA ASN A 577 15.39 -20.46 25.57
C ASN A 577 15.48 -19.00 25.11
N GLU A 578 16.29 -18.70 24.08
CA GLU A 578 16.58 -17.33 23.66
C GLU A 578 16.11 -16.99 22.25
N VAL A 579 15.72 -17.99 21.43
CA VAL A 579 15.23 -17.74 20.06
C VAL A 579 13.69 -17.77 20.06
N PRO A 580 13.02 -16.62 19.88
CA PRO A 580 11.55 -16.56 19.89
C PRO A 580 10.94 -17.42 18.80
N GLY A 581 9.90 -18.20 19.15
CA GLY A 581 9.17 -19.01 18.18
C GLY A 581 9.92 -20.26 17.71
N VAL A 582 10.89 -20.73 18.49
CA VAL A 582 11.57 -22.01 18.30
C VAL A 582 11.23 -22.93 19.47
N HIS A 583 10.84 -24.16 19.18
CA HIS A 583 10.61 -25.21 20.15
C HIS A 583 11.64 -26.34 19.99
N VAL A 584 12.47 -26.55 21.00
CA VAL A 584 13.42 -27.66 21.04
C VAL A 584 12.88 -28.72 22.03
N PRO A 585 12.57 -29.94 21.54
CA PRO A 585 12.01 -30.96 22.41
C PRO A 585 13.04 -31.50 23.41
N THR A 586 12.58 -31.94 24.59
CA THR A 586 13.43 -32.45 25.70
C THR A 586 14.37 -33.55 25.25
N TRP A 587 13.88 -34.49 24.42
CA TRP A 587 14.69 -35.59 23.94
C TRP A 587 15.94 -35.14 23.16
N ALA A 588 15.85 -34.02 22.41
CA ALA A 588 16.98 -33.46 21.65
C ALA A 588 18.01 -32.85 22.60
N LEU A 589 17.56 -32.10 23.63
CA LEU A 589 18.44 -31.56 24.67
C LEU A 589 19.15 -32.68 25.45
N GLU A 590 18.44 -33.75 25.84
CA GLU A 590 19.01 -34.92 26.52
C GLU A 590 20.05 -35.63 25.64
N LYS A 591 19.78 -35.81 24.33
CA LYS A 591 20.78 -36.38 23.42
C LYS A 591 22.05 -35.50 23.37
N MET A 592 21.90 -34.18 23.23
CA MET A 592 23.04 -33.25 23.20
C MET A 592 23.82 -33.24 24.53
N ALA A 593 23.14 -33.36 25.66
CA ALA A 593 23.76 -33.39 27.01
C ALA A 593 24.74 -34.53 27.18
N ARG A 594 24.48 -35.71 26.57
CA ARG A 594 25.35 -36.91 26.68
C ARG A 594 26.74 -36.66 26.07
N PHE A 595 26.85 -35.71 25.13
CA PHE A 595 28.08 -35.38 24.42
C PHE A 595 28.64 -33.99 24.74
N SER A 596 28.21 -33.38 25.86
CA SER A 596 28.58 -32.03 26.27
C SER A 596 30.10 -31.82 26.42
N ASN A 597 30.84 -32.88 26.74
CA ASN A 597 32.29 -32.85 26.97
C ASN A 597 33.12 -33.12 25.70
N SER A 598 32.49 -33.48 24.58
CA SER A 598 33.19 -33.76 23.33
C SER A 598 32.62 -32.88 22.20
N PRO A 599 33.26 -31.79 21.79
CA PRO A 599 32.76 -30.93 20.73
C PRO A 599 32.58 -31.63 19.37
N GLU A 600 33.35 -32.65 19.10
CA GLU A 600 33.24 -33.42 17.84
C GLU A 600 31.99 -34.32 17.88
N ASP A 601 31.83 -35.09 18.98
CA ASP A 601 30.64 -35.96 19.11
C ASP A 601 29.35 -35.18 19.27
N ALA A 602 29.39 -34.02 19.93
CA ALA A 602 28.26 -33.11 20.00
C ALA A 602 27.82 -32.64 18.59
N ARG A 603 28.76 -32.33 17.71
CA ARG A 603 28.43 -31.97 16.32
C ARG A 603 27.83 -33.14 15.54
N LYS A 604 28.41 -34.36 15.67
CA LYS A 604 27.87 -35.58 15.06
C LYS A 604 26.44 -35.84 15.53
N MET A 605 26.21 -35.69 16.86
CA MET A 605 24.86 -35.82 17.42
C MET A 605 23.89 -34.74 16.90
N GLY A 606 24.35 -33.49 16.72
CA GLY A 606 23.54 -32.42 16.13
C GLY A 606 23.13 -32.71 14.69
N VAL A 607 24.03 -33.29 13.89
CA VAL A 607 23.73 -33.78 12.53
C VAL A 607 22.74 -34.93 12.59
N GLU A 608 22.92 -35.92 13.48
CA GLU A 608 21.99 -37.05 13.66
C GLU A 608 20.57 -36.58 14.03
N ILE A 609 20.46 -35.64 14.96
CA ILE A 609 19.16 -35.06 15.35
C ILE A 609 18.50 -34.40 14.12
N ALA A 610 19.24 -33.56 13.39
CA ALA A 610 18.73 -32.87 12.19
C ALA A 610 18.26 -33.87 11.12
N ARG A 611 19.04 -34.91 10.84
CA ARG A 611 18.66 -35.97 9.90
C ARG A 611 17.42 -36.75 10.36
N THR A 612 17.32 -37.09 11.65
CA THR A 612 16.13 -37.75 12.21
C THR A 612 14.86 -36.93 12.01
N VAL A 613 14.94 -35.59 12.13
CA VAL A 613 13.81 -34.69 11.85
C VAL A 613 13.47 -34.71 10.36
N MET A 614 14.46 -34.62 9.48
CA MET A 614 14.26 -34.65 8.04
C MET A 614 13.62 -35.98 7.58
N GLU A 615 14.10 -37.12 8.07
CA GLU A 615 13.55 -38.47 7.77
C GLU A 615 12.08 -38.57 8.15
N LYS A 616 11.67 -38.01 9.30
CA LYS A 616 10.27 -38.01 9.74
C LYS A 616 9.36 -37.09 8.92
N LEU A 617 9.92 -36.05 8.33
CA LEU A 617 9.18 -35.05 7.55
C LEU A 617 9.29 -35.27 6.03
N GLU A 618 10.05 -36.26 5.61
CA GLU A 618 10.40 -36.50 4.19
C GLU A 618 9.19 -36.58 3.26
N ASP A 619 8.14 -37.24 3.68
CA ASP A 619 6.91 -37.42 2.91
C ASP A 619 5.84 -36.34 3.19
N ALA A 620 6.10 -35.45 4.14
CA ALA A 620 5.15 -34.44 4.59
C ALA A 620 5.44 -33.01 4.09
N CYS A 621 6.61 -32.82 3.45
CA CYS A 621 7.02 -31.52 2.93
C CYS A 621 7.70 -31.65 1.56
N GLU A 622 7.77 -30.55 0.84
CA GLU A 622 8.33 -30.52 -0.51
C GLU A 622 9.85 -30.26 -0.53
N GLY A 623 10.46 -29.98 0.62
CA GLY A 623 11.90 -29.80 0.69
C GLY A 623 12.43 -29.27 2.03
N PHE A 624 13.73 -29.00 2.05
CA PHE A 624 14.41 -28.57 3.25
C PHE A 624 15.35 -27.41 2.99
N VAL A 625 15.41 -26.50 3.97
CA VAL A 625 16.39 -25.41 4.03
C VAL A 625 17.30 -25.68 5.23
N VAL A 626 18.54 -26.11 4.97
CA VAL A 626 19.47 -26.50 6.03
C VAL A 626 20.40 -25.32 6.35
N SER A 627 20.35 -24.84 7.56
CA SER A 627 21.23 -23.75 8.02
C SER A 627 22.66 -24.25 8.21
N ALA A 628 23.65 -23.39 7.91
CA ALA A 628 25.07 -23.60 8.20
C ALA A 628 25.50 -22.79 9.44
N PRO A 629 25.32 -23.30 10.67
CA PRO A 629 25.59 -22.54 11.88
C PRO A 629 27.06 -22.09 11.96
N LEU A 630 27.28 -20.79 12.28
CA LEU A 630 28.60 -20.17 12.31
C LEU A 630 29.38 -20.28 10.97
N GLY A 631 28.68 -20.43 9.84
CA GLY A 631 29.29 -20.57 8.51
C GLY A 631 29.92 -21.95 8.26
N ARG A 632 29.58 -22.97 9.03
CA ARG A 632 30.07 -24.35 8.86
C ARG A 632 29.25 -25.08 7.81
N VAL A 633 29.59 -24.84 6.55
CA VAL A 633 28.90 -25.42 5.38
C VAL A 633 28.98 -26.94 5.38
N GLU A 634 30.10 -27.49 5.81
CA GLU A 634 30.35 -28.94 5.87
C GLU A 634 29.27 -29.67 6.68
N LEU A 635 28.83 -29.10 7.80
CA LEU A 635 27.77 -29.72 8.61
C LEU A 635 26.41 -29.70 7.92
N ALA A 636 26.09 -28.60 7.22
CA ALA A 636 24.85 -28.54 6.45
C ALA A 636 24.85 -29.56 5.30
N LEU A 637 26.00 -29.74 4.65
CA LEU A 637 26.15 -30.73 3.57
C LEU A 637 26.05 -32.17 4.11
N GLU A 638 26.63 -32.46 5.26
CA GLU A 638 26.51 -33.77 5.94
C GLU A 638 25.04 -34.08 6.31
N VAL A 639 24.29 -33.08 6.74
CA VAL A 639 22.82 -33.22 6.98
C VAL A 639 22.07 -33.50 5.69
N CYS A 640 22.44 -32.84 4.56
CA CYS A 640 21.79 -33.01 3.26
C CYS A 640 22.14 -34.35 2.58
N GLU A 641 23.19 -35.06 3.02
CA GLU A 641 23.66 -36.28 2.37
C GLU A 641 22.57 -37.37 2.34
N GLY A 642 22.27 -37.91 1.16
CA GLY A 642 21.22 -38.91 0.93
C GLY A 642 19.82 -38.32 0.71
N PHE A 643 19.60 -37.03 0.97
CA PHE A 643 18.32 -36.34 0.69
C PHE A 643 18.30 -35.61 -0.67
N SER A 644 19.45 -35.47 -1.33
CA SER A 644 19.52 -34.98 -2.72
C SER A 644 18.88 -36.02 -3.64
N SER A 645 17.96 -35.59 -4.51
CA SER A 645 17.40 -36.50 -5.55
C SER A 645 18.55 -37.02 -6.40
N PRO A 646 18.81 -38.32 -6.45
CA PRO A 646 19.80 -38.86 -7.38
C PRO A 646 19.39 -38.49 -8.79
N GLU A 647 20.31 -37.95 -9.60
CA GLU A 647 20.15 -37.94 -11.05
C GLU A 647 20.02 -39.39 -11.50
N GLY A 648 18.82 -39.77 -11.95
CA GLY A 648 18.57 -41.05 -12.59
C GLY A 648 18.15 -42.21 -11.69
N LYS A 649 16.88 -42.22 -11.29
CA LYS A 649 16.05 -43.45 -11.32
C LYS A 649 14.67 -43.03 -11.84
N VAL A 650 14.44 -43.32 -13.12
CA VAL A 650 13.14 -43.32 -13.79
C VAL A 650 12.28 -44.44 -13.24
#